data_0bc1289125de90d1533b59c5b990812c
#
_entry.id   0bc1289125de90d1533b59c5b990812c
#
_cell.length_a   1.000
_cell.length_b   1.000
_cell.length_c   1.000
_cell.angle_alpha   90.00
_cell.angle_beta   90.00
_cell.angle_gamma   90.00
#
_symmetry.space_group_name_H-M   'P 1'
#
loop_
_entity.id
_entity.type
_entity.pdbx_description
1 polymer ?
#
loop_
_entity_poly.entity_id
_entity_poly.type
_entity_poly.pdbx_seq_one_letter_code
_entity_poly.pdbx_strand_id
1 'polypeptide(L)'
;MEEDRLTVSDPVIIEIFQSLYYPNNSYEFGVIDPYIIGQIYELFLDEVLIIRDDGHVGVKEKPEVIDSQGAVNTPKNITDIIVEETLRPLYDNKTPEEVSRYHIADICCGSGNFLLSAFEYIVNYHIEYYRSHDVESAERRGDIYQLPGSTNYILSYEKKRAILKNNIFGVDIDPLAVEVSKFSLLLKALENSSLEEAEAFHLRTHHRILPNLDDNIKNGNSLVNMSYARFDRSVYQNISLMNKLKMFDWNAEFGNRKFDAIIGNPPYIRVQNMVHYSREEYDFYKSDYSPYATAQTDTLDKYYLFIEKGLALLNDDGMLGYIVPHKFMNIKSGAKLRELLAGNANVKKIWHFGTHQVFEDRSTYTCILVLSKQGNEEFQIGFIQDWNQFLFDHDSECITYPAAYISGQPWSFLPQNIVTHLEEIAPSCVALSSLVDIFVGLQTSADQIYIIHADHEDESYIYSHDKQGREFKIEKGILRKSIYDTQLVSYEKIKANSYIIFPYKEVNGRPVLYSLVEMSTDFPYALAYLTAYRTKLDQRNMPGRTNENWFAFGRSQSIRRFLSGEHLVWPVLSTSSNYVYDNDMVVFTGGGNGPFYGIEMKTTAQESIFYIQAVLNHWLMELLVKSRASTFRGDYYSHGKQFIATLPIYKIDFENPVEVAKHRQIVEMVQNIMQLKSQLASAPNAARRTVLEHSIAAINTDLNNVIDELYQVESQEVEE
;
A
#
# COMPACT_ATOMS: atom_id res chain seq x y z
N MET A 1 -15.94 -2.88 -29.76
CA MET A 1 -17.21 -2.80 -30.57
C MET A 1 -17.26 -1.57 -31.49
N GLU A 2 -16.68 -0.44 -31.14
CA GLU A 2 -16.51 0.67 -32.10
C GLU A 2 -15.29 0.45 -32.98
N GLU A 3 -14.24 -0.14 -32.45
CA GLU A 3 -13.02 -0.52 -33.19
C GLU A 3 -13.30 -1.51 -34.34
N ASP A 4 -14.26 -2.43 -34.19
CA ASP A 4 -14.67 -3.38 -35.22
C ASP A 4 -15.31 -2.73 -36.47
N ARG A 5 -15.61 -1.42 -36.40
CA ARG A 5 -16.15 -0.63 -37.51
C ARG A 5 -15.09 0.18 -38.25
N LEU A 6 -13.85 0.22 -37.72
CA LEU A 6 -12.75 0.90 -38.36
C LEU A 6 -12.19 0.03 -39.48
N THR A 7 -12.15 0.56 -40.67
CA THR A 7 -11.47 -0.05 -41.83
C THR A 7 -10.27 0.77 -42.24
N VAL A 8 -9.12 0.10 -42.26
CA VAL A 8 -7.86 0.71 -42.78
C VAL A 8 -7.71 0.29 -44.21
N SER A 9 -7.42 1.25 -45.10
CA SER A 9 -7.24 0.96 -46.53
C SER A 9 -5.93 0.21 -46.80
N ASP A 10 -5.92 -0.68 -47.78
CA ASP A 10 -4.72 -1.43 -48.18
C ASP A 10 -3.47 -0.56 -48.40
N PRO A 11 -3.55 0.64 -49.05
CA PRO A 11 -2.37 1.50 -49.19
C PRO A 11 -1.74 1.93 -47.87
N VAL A 12 -2.55 2.23 -46.85
CA VAL A 12 -2.07 2.59 -45.48
C VAL A 12 -1.40 1.40 -44.83
N ILE A 13 -1.98 0.23 -44.94
CA ILE A 13 -1.39 -1.01 -44.41
C ILE A 13 -0.04 -1.28 -45.08
N ILE A 14 0.03 -1.15 -46.41
CA ILE A 14 1.27 -1.34 -47.17
C ILE A 14 2.33 -0.31 -46.76
N GLU A 15 1.95 0.93 -46.54
CA GLU A 15 2.87 2.01 -46.12
C GLU A 15 3.40 1.71 -44.69
N ILE A 16 2.55 1.25 -43.76
CA ILE A 16 2.98 0.82 -42.42
C ILE A 16 3.99 -0.32 -42.56
N PHE A 17 3.71 -1.38 -43.29
CA PHE A 17 4.64 -2.48 -43.49
C PHE A 17 5.96 -2.01 -44.13
N GLN A 18 5.91 -1.17 -45.16
CA GLN A 18 7.11 -0.64 -45.80
C GLN A 18 7.95 0.22 -44.86
N SER A 19 7.30 0.94 -43.92
CA SER A 19 8.01 1.76 -42.93
C SER A 19 8.72 0.92 -41.85
N LEU A 20 8.34 -0.35 -41.66
CA LEU A 20 8.96 -1.26 -40.70
C LEU A 20 10.25 -1.92 -41.21
N TYR A 21 10.51 -1.87 -42.54
CA TYR A 21 11.68 -2.51 -43.14
C TYR A 21 12.79 -1.52 -43.52
N TYR A 22 14.04 -2.03 -43.48
CA TYR A 22 15.20 -1.29 -43.99
C TYR A 22 15.00 -0.96 -45.51
N PRO A 23 15.35 0.21 -46.01
CA PRO A 23 16.05 1.31 -45.33
C PRO A 23 15.13 2.35 -44.67
N ASN A 24 13.83 2.18 -44.72
CA ASN A 24 12.86 3.16 -44.19
C ASN A 24 12.85 3.22 -42.66
N ASN A 25 13.26 2.13 -42.02
CA ASN A 25 13.42 2.06 -40.57
C ASN A 25 14.92 1.87 -40.22
N SER A 26 15.38 2.64 -39.26
CA SER A 26 16.74 2.50 -38.70
C SER A 26 16.81 1.43 -37.56
N TYR A 27 15.67 0.89 -37.16
CA TYR A 27 15.62 -0.13 -36.14
C TYR A 27 15.68 -1.54 -36.74
N GLU A 28 16.60 -2.35 -36.25
CA GLU A 28 16.70 -3.75 -36.60
C GLU A 28 15.91 -4.58 -35.55
N PHE A 29 14.74 -5.05 -35.91
CA PHE A 29 13.85 -5.79 -35.01
C PHE A 29 14.48 -7.06 -34.45
N GLY A 30 15.51 -7.60 -35.08
CA GLY A 30 16.27 -8.77 -34.61
C GLY A 30 17.12 -8.50 -33.36
N VAL A 31 17.37 -7.24 -33.02
CA VAL A 31 18.15 -6.83 -31.82
C VAL A 31 17.29 -6.20 -30.73
N ILE A 32 15.99 -6.03 -30.96
CA ILE A 32 15.06 -5.51 -29.94
C ILE A 32 14.76 -6.65 -28.94
N ASP A 33 15.07 -6.42 -27.67
CA ASP A 33 14.69 -7.36 -26.61
C ASP A 33 13.14 -7.55 -26.63
N PRO A 34 12.64 -8.78 -26.69
CA PRO A 34 11.19 -9.07 -26.63
C PRO A 34 10.46 -8.43 -25.45
N TYR A 35 11.15 -8.17 -24.36
CA TYR A 35 10.63 -7.44 -23.20
C TYR A 35 10.19 -6.00 -23.56
N ILE A 36 10.92 -5.32 -24.45
CA ILE A 36 10.60 -3.96 -24.90
C ILE A 36 9.28 -3.92 -25.70
N ILE A 37 8.96 -5.00 -26.41
CA ILE A 37 7.69 -5.10 -27.17
C ILE A 37 6.52 -5.08 -26.19
N GLY A 38 6.63 -5.81 -25.09
CA GLY A 38 5.66 -5.76 -24.01
C GLY A 38 5.49 -4.37 -23.42
N GLN A 39 6.60 -3.67 -23.16
CA GLN A 39 6.58 -2.29 -22.65
C GLN A 39 5.90 -1.33 -23.62
N ILE A 40 6.22 -1.40 -24.90
CA ILE A 40 5.59 -0.56 -25.94
C ILE A 40 4.07 -0.81 -25.94
N TYR A 41 3.64 -2.08 -25.91
CA TYR A 41 2.23 -2.42 -25.86
C TYR A 41 1.53 -1.82 -24.62
N GLU A 42 2.15 -1.91 -23.47
CA GLU A 42 1.60 -1.39 -22.21
C GLU A 42 1.41 0.12 -22.21
N LEU A 43 2.26 0.88 -22.93
CA LEU A 43 2.09 2.33 -23.12
C LEU A 43 0.79 2.68 -23.88
N PHE A 44 0.28 1.76 -24.71
CA PHE A 44 -0.98 1.95 -25.46
C PHE A 44 -2.20 1.33 -24.78
N LEU A 45 -2.01 0.59 -23.68
CA LEU A 45 -3.13 -0.07 -22.95
C LEU A 45 -4.13 0.93 -22.38
N ASP A 46 -3.69 2.12 -22.07
CA ASP A 46 -4.47 3.15 -21.42
C ASP A 46 -5.51 3.79 -22.32
N GLU A 47 -5.42 3.57 -23.64
CA GLU A 47 -6.20 4.23 -24.64
C GLU A 47 -7.08 3.28 -25.46
N VAL A 48 -8.25 3.73 -25.87
CA VAL A 48 -9.11 3.09 -26.86
C VAL A 48 -9.44 4.05 -27.98
N LEU A 49 -9.48 3.55 -29.21
CA LEU A 49 -9.96 4.30 -30.36
C LEU A 49 -11.49 4.42 -30.28
N ILE A 50 -11.99 5.63 -30.39
CA ILE A 50 -13.42 5.91 -30.48
C ILE A 50 -13.74 6.65 -31.77
N ILE A 51 -14.94 6.47 -32.29
CA ILE A 51 -15.50 7.29 -33.35
C ILE A 51 -16.27 8.44 -32.68
N ARG A 52 -15.81 9.68 -32.86
CA ARG A 52 -16.49 10.88 -32.35
C ARG A 52 -17.80 11.13 -33.10
N ASP A 53 -18.67 11.97 -32.52
CA ASP A 53 -19.95 12.32 -33.14
C ASP A 53 -19.78 13.01 -34.52
N ASP A 54 -18.62 13.61 -34.79
CA ASP A 54 -18.24 14.21 -36.07
C ASP A 54 -17.72 13.20 -37.10
N GLY A 55 -17.67 11.90 -36.75
CA GLY A 55 -17.18 10.81 -37.57
C GLY A 55 -15.66 10.66 -37.62
N HIS A 56 -14.91 11.50 -36.91
CA HIS A 56 -13.46 11.39 -36.81
C HIS A 56 -13.06 10.38 -35.71
N VAL A 57 -11.93 9.67 -35.97
CA VAL A 57 -11.33 8.79 -34.96
C VAL A 57 -10.68 9.65 -33.88
N GLY A 58 -10.96 9.31 -32.64
CA GLY A 58 -10.36 9.93 -31.45
C GLY A 58 -9.82 8.87 -30.51
N VAL A 59 -9.05 9.29 -29.54
CA VAL A 59 -8.51 8.47 -28.46
C VAL A 59 -9.22 8.82 -27.17
N LYS A 60 -9.54 7.82 -26.36
CA LYS A 60 -10.15 7.97 -25.03
C LYS A 60 -9.48 6.99 -24.06
N GLU A 61 -9.20 7.47 -22.84
CA GLU A 61 -8.69 6.60 -21.79
C GLU A 61 -9.75 5.58 -21.35
N LYS A 62 -9.31 4.35 -21.08
CA LYS A 62 -10.17 3.27 -20.55
C LYS A 62 -10.56 3.58 -19.10
N PRO A 63 -11.84 3.50 -18.70
CA PRO A 63 -12.27 3.73 -17.33
C PRO A 63 -11.58 2.80 -16.31
N GLU A 64 -11.35 1.55 -16.69
CA GLU A 64 -10.65 0.55 -15.86
C GLU A 64 -9.22 0.98 -15.54
N VAL A 65 -8.57 1.62 -16.50
CA VAL A 65 -7.20 2.10 -16.38
C VAL A 65 -7.14 3.35 -15.52
N ILE A 66 -8.08 4.28 -15.71
CA ILE A 66 -8.19 5.49 -14.88
C ILE A 66 -8.38 5.10 -13.41
N ASP A 67 -9.30 4.17 -13.12
CA ASP A 67 -9.61 3.72 -11.76
C ASP A 67 -8.52 2.84 -11.14
N SER A 68 -7.79 2.07 -11.95
CA SER A 68 -6.62 1.27 -11.53
C SER A 68 -5.32 2.07 -11.53
N GLN A 69 -5.36 3.33 -12.00
CA GLN A 69 -4.18 4.17 -12.30
C GLN A 69 -3.26 3.58 -13.37
N GLY A 70 -3.78 2.84 -14.35
CA GLY A 70 -3.08 2.27 -15.49
C GLY A 70 -2.61 0.80 -15.29
N ALA A 71 -2.33 0.11 -16.39
CA ALA A 71 -1.55 -1.13 -16.35
C ALA A 71 -0.11 -0.79 -15.92
N VAL A 72 0.49 -1.59 -15.04
CA VAL A 72 1.83 -1.29 -14.52
C VAL A 72 2.81 -2.32 -15.00
N ASN A 73 3.76 -1.87 -15.79
CA ASN A 73 4.89 -2.69 -16.16
C ASN A 73 5.80 -2.93 -14.95
N THR A 74 6.01 -4.19 -14.60
CA THR A 74 6.96 -4.56 -13.55
C THR A 74 8.37 -4.50 -14.10
N PRO A 75 9.31 -3.74 -13.49
CA PRO A 75 10.70 -3.70 -13.91
C PRO A 75 11.32 -5.11 -13.98
N LYS A 76 12.15 -5.36 -15.01
CA LYS A 76 12.72 -6.70 -15.29
C LYS A 76 13.45 -7.28 -14.09
N ASN A 77 14.26 -6.49 -13.39
CA ASN A 77 14.98 -6.92 -12.19
C ASN A 77 14.04 -7.43 -11.08
N ILE A 78 12.90 -6.78 -10.86
CA ILE A 78 11.89 -7.22 -9.88
C ILE A 78 11.20 -8.51 -10.36
N THR A 79 10.89 -8.58 -11.66
CA THR A 79 10.31 -9.81 -12.24
C THR A 79 11.26 -10.99 -12.07
N ASP A 80 12.55 -10.79 -12.33
CA ASP A 80 13.59 -11.82 -12.21
C ASP A 80 13.72 -12.30 -10.74
N ILE A 81 13.71 -11.38 -9.76
CA ILE A 81 13.72 -11.73 -8.33
C ILE A 81 12.52 -12.59 -7.96
N ILE A 82 11.33 -12.20 -8.39
CA ILE A 82 10.10 -12.95 -8.08
C ILE A 82 10.15 -14.35 -8.68
N VAL A 83 10.59 -14.46 -9.93
CA VAL A 83 10.75 -15.74 -10.62
C VAL A 83 11.78 -16.62 -9.89
N GLU A 84 12.94 -16.07 -9.56
CA GLU A 84 13.99 -16.81 -8.84
C GLU A 84 13.51 -17.29 -7.46
N GLU A 85 12.95 -16.41 -6.63
CA GLU A 85 12.44 -16.76 -5.30
C GLU A 85 11.32 -17.81 -5.34
N THR A 86 10.56 -17.85 -6.43
CA THR A 86 9.46 -18.81 -6.60
C THR A 86 9.92 -20.13 -7.18
N LEU A 87 10.81 -20.11 -8.19
CA LEU A 87 11.21 -21.31 -8.91
C LEU A 87 12.41 -22.03 -8.27
N ARG A 88 13.37 -21.28 -7.69
CA ARG A 88 14.57 -21.89 -7.10
C ARG A 88 14.26 -23.04 -6.12
N PRO A 89 13.30 -22.90 -5.16
CA PRO A 89 12.99 -24.00 -4.24
C PRO A 89 12.44 -25.26 -4.91
N LEU A 90 11.80 -25.12 -6.09
CA LEU A 90 11.25 -26.21 -6.87
C LEU A 90 12.32 -26.88 -7.74
N TYR A 91 13.32 -26.13 -8.19
CA TYR A 91 14.33 -26.55 -9.15
C TYR A 91 15.60 -27.08 -8.47
N ASP A 92 15.88 -26.72 -7.22
CA ASP A 92 17.08 -27.13 -6.49
C ASP A 92 17.23 -28.66 -6.50
N ASN A 93 18.40 -29.13 -6.94
CA ASN A 93 18.77 -30.55 -7.05
C ASN A 93 17.90 -31.39 -8.00
N LYS A 94 17.21 -30.77 -8.96
CA LYS A 94 16.40 -31.45 -9.97
C LYS A 94 17.17 -31.65 -11.27
N THR A 95 16.80 -32.64 -12.05
CA THR A 95 17.31 -32.84 -13.41
C THR A 95 16.47 -32.06 -14.43
N PRO A 96 17.02 -31.77 -15.63
CA PRO A 96 16.22 -31.19 -16.74
C PRO A 96 14.97 -32.00 -17.10
N GLU A 97 15.00 -33.31 -16.97
CA GLU A 97 13.87 -34.20 -17.22
C GLU A 97 12.77 -34.05 -16.16
N GLU A 98 13.14 -33.87 -14.89
CA GLU A 98 12.17 -33.62 -13.81
C GLU A 98 11.51 -32.26 -14.00
N VAL A 99 12.28 -31.19 -14.18
CA VAL A 99 11.75 -29.83 -14.32
C VAL A 99 10.98 -29.64 -15.63
N SER A 100 11.23 -30.41 -16.67
CA SER A 100 10.43 -30.39 -17.92
C SER A 100 8.96 -30.73 -17.74
N ARG A 101 8.59 -31.30 -16.59
CA ARG A 101 7.21 -31.66 -16.22
C ARG A 101 6.51 -30.58 -15.41
N TYR A 102 7.24 -29.54 -14.96
CA TYR A 102 6.67 -28.48 -14.17
C TYR A 102 5.88 -27.50 -15.04
N HIS A 103 4.76 -27.05 -14.52
CA HIS A 103 3.87 -26.08 -15.16
C HIS A 103 3.92 -24.76 -14.38
N ILE A 104 4.40 -23.72 -15.04
CA ILE A 104 4.50 -22.39 -14.50
C ILE A 104 3.45 -21.51 -15.17
N ALA A 105 2.65 -20.78 -14.38
CA ALA A 105 1.60 -19.94 -14.92
C ALA A 105 1.66 -18.51 -14.39
N ASP A 106 1.27 -17.58 -15.26
CA ASP A 106 0.83 -16.25 -14.86
C ASP A 106 -0.65 -16.10 -15.18
N ILE A 107 -1.48 -15.90 -14.15
CA ILE A 107 -2.94 -15.88 -14.29
C ILE A 107 -3.50 -14.47 -14.57
N CYS A 108 -2.62 -13.50 -14.82
CA CYS A 108 -2.90 -12.13 -15.24
C CYS A 108 -1.71 -11.59 -16.05
N CYS A 109 -1.33 -12.35 -17.08
CA CYS A 109 0.00 -12.27 -17.69
C CYS A 109 0.29 -10.99 -18.47
N GLY A 110 -0.72 -10.19 -18.81
CA GLY A 110 -0.51 -8.96 -19.60
C GLY A 110 0.28 -9.23 -20.88
N SER A 111 1.31 -8.44 -21.11
CA SER A 111 2.25 -8.57 -22.22
C SER A 111 3.23 -9.75 -22.11
N GLY A 112 3.21 -10.50 -20.99
CA GLY A 112 3.99 -11.71 -20.78
C GLY A 112 5.35 -11.53 -20.12
N ASN A 113 5.62 -10.42 -19.46
CA ASN A 113 6.92 -10.11 -18.87
C ASN A 113 7.37 -11.15 -17.84
N PHE A 114 6.48 -11.61 -16.96
CA PHE A 114 6.79 -12.69 -16.00
C PHE A 114 7.04 -14.03 -16.70
N LEU A 115 6.30 -14.31 -17.76
CA LEU A 115 6.48 -15.53 -18.54
C LEU A 115 7.80 -15.52 -19.31
N LEU A 116 8.26 -14.37 -19.79
CA LEU A 116 9.58 -14.19 -20.41
C LEU A 116 10.69 -14.43 -19.40
N SER A 117 10.62 -13.85 -18.21
CA SER A 117 11.58 -14.08 -17.13
C SER A 117 11.58 -15.54 -16.66
N ALA A 118 10.42 -16.19 -16.54
CA ALA A 118 10.35 -17.61 -16.20
C ALA A 118 10.97 -18.49 -17.28
N PHE A 119 10.70 -18.19 -18.54
CA PHE A 119 11.31 -18.90 -19.66
C PHE A 119 12.85 -18.75 -19.65
N GLU A 120 13.35 -17.54 -19.45
CA GLU A 120 14.78 -17.25 -19.36
C GLU A 120 15.42 -17.98 -18.17
N TYR A 121 14.78 -17.98 -17.00
CA TYR A 121 15.23 -18.72 -15.83
C TYR A 121 15.38 -20.22 -16.13
N ILE A 122 14.37 -20.83 -16.74
CA ILE A 122 14.39 -22.27 -17.07
C ILE A 122 15.47 -22.58 -18.09
N VAL A 123 15.64 -21.76 -19.13
CA VAL A 123 16.72 -21.91 -20.12
C VAL A 123 18.09 -21.87 -19.44
N ASN A 124 18.31 -20.87 -18.59
CA ASN A 124 19.57 -20.73 -17.85
C ASN A 124 19.82 -21.90 -16.89
N TYR A 125 18.76 -22.38 -16.21
CA TYR A 125 18.86 -23.56 -15.35
C TYR A 125 19.33 -24.79 -16.12
N HIS A 126 18.79 -25.06 -17.32
CA HIS A 126 19.23 -26.16 -18.16
C HIS A 126 20.70 -26.03 -18.58
N ILE A 127 21.12 -24.85 -18.99
CA ILE A 127 22.49 -24.56 -19.39
C ILE A 127 23.46 -24.84 -18.22
N GLU A 128 23.17 -24.26 -17.04
CA GLU A 128 24.01 -24.42 -15.85
C GLU A 128 24.06 -25.90 -15.37
N TYR A 129 22.93 -26.60 -15.44
CA TYR A 129 22.90 -28.04 -15.13
C TYR A 129 23.81 -28.82 -16.03
N TYR A 130 23.74 -28.64 -17.36
CA TYR A 130 24.59 -29.36 -18.31
C TYR A 130 26.06 -28.96 -18.15
N ARG A 131 26.36 -27.70 -17.87
CA ARG A 131 27.73 -27.23 -17.60
C ARG A 131 28.35 -27.86 -16.36
N SER A 132 27.59 -28.06 -15.33
CA SER A 132 28.09 -28.59 -14.04
C SER A 132 28.16 -30.10 -13.97
N HIS A 133 27.42 -30.82 -14.82
CA HIS A 133 27.34 -32.29 -14.74
C HIS A 133 28.03 -33.02 -15.90
N ASP A 134 27.67 -32.74 -17.16
CA ASP A 134 28.21 -33.45 -18.32
C ASP A 134 28.06 -32.65 -19.63
N VAL A 135 28.94 -31.68 -19.82
CA VAL A 135 28.97 -30.82 -21.02
C VAL A 135 29.14 -31.61 -22.32
N GLU A 136 30.12 -32.54 -22.35
CA GLU A 136 30.42 -33.25 -23.59
C GLU A 136 29.28 -34.16 -24.08
N SER A 137 28.55 -34.77 -23.16
CA SER A 137 27.39 -35.57 -23.54
C SER A 137 26.22 -34.70 -23.98
N ALA A 138 26.02 -33.54 -23.35
CA ALA A 138 24.97 -32.57 -23.73
C ALA A 138 25.23 -31.98 -25.14
N GLU A 139 26.48 -31.66 -25.45
CA GLU A 139 26.87 -31.22 -26.81
C GLU A 139 26.67 -32.35 -27.84
N ARG A 140 27.13 -33.59 -27.52
CA ARG A 140 26.92 -34.74 -28.43
C ARG A 140 25.45 -35.06 -28.71
N ARG A 141 24.57 -34.83 -27.76
CA ARG A 141 23.12 -34.97 -27.95
C ARG A 141 22.51 -33.78 -28.70
N GLY A 142 23.23 -32.65 -28.83
CA GLY A 142 22.72 -31.40 -29.39
C GLY A 142 21.76 -30.68 -28.45
N ASP A 143 21.91 -30.90 -27.13
CA ASP A 143 21.11 -30.19 -26.13
C ASP A 143 21.59 -28.75 -25.94
N ILE A 144 22.92 -28.58 -25.92
CA ILE A 144 23.60 -27.29 -25.85
C ILE A 144 24.70 -27.20 -26.91
N TYR A 145 25.13 -26.02 -27.24
CA TYR A 145 26.29 -25.75 -28.09
C TYR A 145 26.97 -24.44 -27.67
N GLN A 146 28.29 -24.39 -27.95
CA GLN A 146 29.09 -23.20 -27.62
C GLN A 146 28.98 -22.15 -28.72
N LEU A 147 28.78 -20.90 -28.32
CA LEU A 147 28.78 -19.78 -29.25
C LEU A 147 30.17 -19.60 -29.88
N PRO A 148 30.28 -19.44 -31.22
CA PRO A 148 31.54 -19.21 -31.89
C PRO A 148 32.31 -18.02 -31.31
N GLY A 149 33.57 -18.29 -30.87
CA GLY A 149 34.43 -17.25 -30.28
C GLY A 149 34.07 -16.84 -28.83
N SER A 150 33.21 -17.56 -28.16
CA SER A 150 32.83 -17.35 -26.75
C SER A 150 33.01 -18.61 -25.93
N THR A 151 33.07 -18.46 -24.60
CA THR A 151 33.03 -19.59 -23.64
C THR A 151 31.58 -19.88 -23.20
N ASN A 152 30.60 -19.13 -23.70
CA ASN A 152 29.22 -19.27 -23.30
C ASN A 152 28.52 -20.37 -24.09
N TYR A 153 27.70 -21.13 -23.39
CA TYR A 153 26.82 -22.15 -23.96
C TYR A 153 25.40 -21.57 -24.14
N ILE A 154 24.74 -22.04 -25.17
CA ILE A 154 23.32 -21.77 -25.43
C ILE A 154 22.55 -23.08 -25.52
N LEU A 155 21.31 -23.03 -25.09
CA LEU A 155 20.38 -24.18 -25.19
C LEU A 155 19.84 -24.27 -26.61
N SER A 156 19.75 -25.49 -27.13
CA SER A 156 19.27 -25.71 -28.51
C SER A 156 17.82 -25.21 -28.69
N TYR A 157 17.50 -24.82 -29.93
CA TYR A 157 16.15 -24.36 -30.30
C TYR A 157 15.07 -25.40 -29.91
N GLU A 158 15.36 -26.68 -30.13
CA GLU A 158 14.44 -27.78 -29.81
C GLU A 158 14.12 -27.82 -28.31
N LYS A 159 15.11 -27.65 -27.43
CA LYS A 159 14.89 -27.57 -25.98
C LYS A 159 14.12 -26.33 -25.57
N LYS A 160 14.47 -25.15 -26.11
CA LYS A 160 13.75 -23.89 -25.86
C LYS A 160 12.29 -24.02 -26.26
N ARG A 161 12.02 -24.60 -27.44
CA ARG A 161 10.66 -24.87 -27.92
C ARG A 161 9.90 -25.82 -27.00
N ALA A 162 10.56 -26.87 -26.49
CA ALA A 162 9.96 -27.78 -25.53
C ALA A 162 9.60 -27.11 -24.23
N ILE A 163 10.46 -26.22 -23.69
CA ILE A 163 10.19 -25.42 -22.49
C ILE A 163 8.95 -24.55 -22.69
N LEU A 164 8.83 -23.86 -23.83
CA LEU A 164 7.64 -23.04 -24.13
C LEU A 164 6.34 -23.87 -24.08
N LYS A 165 6.35 -25.06 -24.70
CA LYS A 165 5.19 -25.91 -24.81
C LYS A 165 4.80 -26.61 -23.50
N ASN A 166 5.79 -26.98 -22.72
CA ASN A 166 5.57 -27.84 -21.56
C ASN A 166 5.46 -27.04 -20.25
N ASN A 167 6.23 -25.95 -20.13
CA ASN A 167 6.43 -25.29 -18.85
C ASN A 167 5.69 -23.96 -18.72
N ILE A 168 5.42 -23.21 -19.82
CA ILE A 168 4.95 -21.83 -19.78
C ILE A 168 3.46 -21.73 -20.10
N PHE A 169 2.69 -21.15 -19.19
CA PHE A 169 1.24 -20.97 -19.32
C PHE A 169 0.82 -19.56 -18.89
N GLY A 170 -0.22 -19.01 -19.50
CA GLY A 170 -0.72 -17.69 -19.15
C GLY A 170 -2.19 -17.50 -19.42
N VAL A 171 -2.82 -16.60 -18.67
CA VAL A 171 -4.19 -16.15 -18.93
C VAL A 171 -4.25 -14.65 -18.74
N ASP A 172 -4.86 -13.96 -19.71
CA ASP A 172 -5.16 -12.54 -19.57
C ASP A 172 -6.54 -12.19 -20.11
N ILE A 173 -7.16 -11.18 -19.53
CA ILE A 173 -8.49 -10.70 -19.94
C ILE A 173 -8.41 -9.90 -21.26
N ASP A 174 -7.27 -9.31 -21.60
CA ASP A 174 -7.09 -8.57 -22.84
C ASP A 174 -6.58 -9.49 -23.96
N PRO A 175 -7.34 -9.68 -25.05
CA PRO A 175 -6.93 -10.55 -26.16
C PRO A 175 -5.67 -10.05 -26.88
N LEU A 176 -5.43 -8.73 -26.93
CA LEU A 176 -4.23 -8.19 -27.56
C LEU A 176 -2.99 -8.47 -26.69
N ALA A 177 -3.11 -8.37 -25.36
CA ALA A 177 -2.05 -8.73 -24.44
C ALA A 177 -1.63 -10.20 -24.63
N VAL A 178 -2.60 -11.11 -24.78
CA VAL A 178 -2.37 -12.54 -25.07
C VAL A 178 -1.55 -12.71 -26.36
N GLU A 179 -1.90 -12.03 -27.44
CA GLU A 179 -1.16 -12.12 -28.71
C GLU A 179 0.25 -11.53 -28.59
N VAL A 180 0.41 -10.41 -27.91
CA VAL A 180 1.74 -9.81 -27.63
C VAL A 180 2.58 -10.77 -26.79
N SER A 181 2.02 -11.36 -25.76
CA SER A 181 2.68 -12.37 -24.89
C SER A 181 3.17 -13.58 -25.70
N LYS A 182 2.31 -14.15 -26.56
CA LYS A 182 2.69 -15.25 -27.46
C LYS A 182 3.82 -14.84 -28.39
N PHE A 183 3.72 -13.65 -28.99
CA PHE A 183 4.71 -13.16 -29.94
C PHE A 183 6.08 -12.93 -29.27
N SER A 184 6.10 -12.28 -28.10
CA SER A 184 7.31 -12.03 -27.32
C SER A 184 8.00 -13.35 -26.92
N LEU A 185 7.24 -14.34 -26.45
CA LEU A 185 7.77 -15.67 -26.09
C LEU A 185 8.34 -16.41 -27.30
N LEU A 186 7.70 -16.32 -28.46
CA LEU A 186 8.22 -16.93 -29.69
C LEU A 186 9.52 -16.27 -30.16
N LEU A 187 9.62 -14.95 -30.08
CA LEU A 187 10.84 -14.23 -30.38
C LEU A 187 11.98 -14.61 -29.41
N LYS A 188 11.68 -14.69 -28.11
CA LYS A 188 12.66 -15.08 -27.08
C LYS A 188 13.20 -16.49 -27.31
N ALA A 189 12.37 -17.42 -27.78
CA ALA A 189 12.83 -18.78 -28.11
C ALA A 189 13.76 -18.81 -29.34
N LEU A 190 13.60 -17.90 -30.29
CA LEU A 190 14.47 -17.76 -31.47
C LEU A 190 15.78 -17.04 -31.15
N GLU A 191 15.86 -16.32 -30.04
CA GLU A 191 17.06 -15.59 -29.64
C GLU A 191 18.28 -16.51 -29.57
N ASN A 192 19.38 -16.09 -30.17
CA ASN A 192 20.61 -16.90 -30.27
C ASN A 192 20.45 -18.27 -31.01
N SER A 193 19.40 -18.46 -31.80
CA SER A 193 19.22 -19.63 -32.65
C SER A 193 19.48 -19.26 -34.11
N SER A 194 20.18 -20.13 -34.86
CA SER A 194 20.36 -19.90 -36.28
C SER A 194 19.13 -20.31 -37.09
N LEU A 195 18.91 -19.67 -38.25
CA LEU A 195 17.84 -20.08 -39.16
C LEU A 195 18.06 -21.53 -39.62
N GLU A 196 19.31 -21.92 -39.85
CA GLU A 196 19.69 -23.27 -40.24
C GLU A 196 19.28 -24.33 -39.19
N GLU A 197 19.46 -24.03 -37.90
CA GLU A 197 19.04 -24.90 -36.79
C GLU A 197 17.48 -25.05 -36.78
N ALA A 198 16.74 -23.96 -36.93
CA ALA A 198 15.29 -23.98 -36.96
C ALA A 198 14.76 -24.73 -38.21
N GLU A 199 15.38 -24.53 -39.37
CA GLU A 199 15.06 -25.27 -40.59
C GLU A 199 15.40 -26.76 -40.49
N ALA A 200 16.54 -27.12 -39.93
CA ALA A 200 16.97 -28.51 -39.68
C ALA A 200 15.98 -29.21 -38.74
N PHE A 201 15.49 -28.50 -37.69
CA PHE A 201 14.42 -29.01 -36.82
C PHE A 201 13.13 -29.30 -37.62
N HIS A 202 12.70 -28.35 -38.46
CA HIS A 202 11.51 -28.49 -39.29
C HIS A 202 11.60 -29.70 -40.25
N LEU A 203 12.73 -29.83 -40.94
CA LEU A 203 12.98 -30.91 -41.88
C LEU A 203 12.99 -32.28 -41.22
N ARG A 204 13.57 -32.37 -40.00
CA ARG A 204 13.68 -33.63 -39.25
C ARG A 204 12.36 -34.04 -38.64
N THR A 205 11.58 -33.10 -38.09
CA THR A 205 10.39 -33.39 -37.28
C THR A 205 9.07 -33.18 -37.98
N HIS A 206 9.06 -32.46 -39.14
CA HIS A 206 7.89 -31.99 -39.87
C HIS A 206 6.96 -31.08 -39.03
N HIS A 207 7.43 -30.59 -37.86
CA HIS A 207 6.72 -29.59 -37.08
C HIS A 207 7.01 -28.17 -37.60
N ARG A 208 6.06 -27.25 -37.37
CA ARG A 208 6.28 -25.83 -37.67
C ARG A 208 7.46 -25.32 -36.85
N ILE A 209 8.27 -24.42 -37.44
CA ILE A 209 9.36 -23.75 -36.74
C ILE A 209 8.81 -23.10 -35.47
N LEU A 210 7.85 -22.17 -35.59
CA LEU A 210 7.22 -21.56 -34.42
C LEU A 210 6.09 -22.47 -33.90
N PRO A 211 6.11 -22.86 -32.62
CA PRO A 211 5.03 -23.62 -32.02
C PRO A 211 3.76 -22.77 -31.91
N ASN A 212 2.61 -23.43 -32.00
CA ASN A 212 1.34 -22.79 -31.59
C ASN A 212 1.27 -22.77 -30.06
N LEU A 213 1.03 -21.57 -29.46
CA LEU A 213 0.90 -21.35 -28.03
C LEU A 213 -0.57 -21.12 -27.60
N ASP A 214 -1.58 -21.36 -28.45
CA ASP A 214 -2.99 -21.18 -28.11
C ASP A 214 -3.46 -22.09 -26.97
N ASP A 215 -2.81 -23.23 -26.79
CA ASP A 215 -3.08 -24.14 -25.66
C ASP A 215 -2.40 -23.69 -24.36
N ASN A 216 -1.43 -22.78 -24.46
CA ASN A 216 -0.60 -22.33 -23.35
C ASN A 216 -1.02 -20.96 -22.84
N ILE A 217 -1.22 -20.00 -23.75
CA ILE A 217 -1.58 -18.60 -23.42
C ILE A 217 -2.99 -18.34 -23.92
N LYS A 218 -3.90 -18.06 -22.99
CA LYS A 218 -5.34 -18.01 -23.26
C LYS A 218 -5.97 -16.68 -22.86
N ASN A 219 -7.01 -16.30 -23.60
CA ASN A 219 -7.81 -15.13 -23.28
C ASN A 219 -8.99 -15.50 -22.37
N GLY A 220 -9.13 -14.79 -21.24
CA GLY A 220 -10.25 -14.97 -20.34
C GLY A 220 -10.08 -14.27 -18.99
N ASN A 221 -11.18 -14.19 -18.25
CA ASN A 221 -11.19 -13.66 -16.89
C ASN A 221 -10.83 -14.77 -15.89
N SER A 222 -9.63 -14.75 -15.38
CA SER A 222 -9.10 -15.75 -14.44
C SER A 222 -9.93 -15.96 -13.18
N LEU A 223 -10.70 -14.94 -12.78
CA LEU A 223 -11.49 -14.94 -11.55
C LEU A 223 -12.96 -15.31 -11.75
N VAL A 224 -13.52 -15.12 -12.95
CA VAL A 224 -14.94 -15.37 -13.23
C VAL A 224 -15.07 -16.66 -14.03
N ASN A 225 -15.61 -17.69 -13.42
CA ASN A 225 -15.83 -18.98 -14.03
C ASN A 225 -17.33 -19.26 -14.27
N MET A 226 -17.67 -20.46 -14.72
CA MET A 226 -19.04 -20.86 -14.99
C MET A 226 -19.98 -20.85 -13.78
N SER A 227 -19.47 -20.67 -12.54
CA SER A 227 -20.32 -20.46 -11.35
C SER A 227 -21.11 -19.16 -11.43
N TYR A 228 -20.66 -18.17 -12.22
CA TYR A 228 -21.41 -16.95 -12.52
C TYR A 228 -22.83 -17.24 -13.05
N ALA A 229 -22.98 -18.28 -13.86
CA ALA A 229 -24.28 -18.67 -14.37
C ALA A 229 -25.26 -19.21 -13.30
N ARG A 230 -24.77 -19.54 -12.09
CA ARG A 230 -25.63 -19.82 -10.93
C ARG A 230 -26.13 -18.55 -10.28
N PHE A 231 -25.32 -17.50 -10.33
CA PHE A 231 -25.65 -16.15 -9.85
C PHE A 231 -26.64 -15.47 -10.82
N ASP A 232 -26.32 -15.44 -12.12
CA ASP A 232 -27.17 -14.86 -13.15
C ASP A 232 -27.27 -15.77 -14.39
N ARG A 233 -28.41 -16.42 -14.52
CA ARG A 233 -28.69 -17.33 -15.69
C ARG A 233 -28.88 -16.59 -17.00
N SER A 234 -29.16 -15.27 -16.96
CA SER A 234 -29.36 -14.47 -18.17
C SER A 234 -28.08 -14.36 -19.00
N VAL A 235 -26.91 -14.64 -18.42
CA VAL A 235 -25.61 -14.58 -19.08
C VAL A 235 -25.59 -15.42 -20.37
N TYR A 236 -26.24 -16.60 -20.39
CA TYR A 236 -26.31 -17.47 -21.59
C TYR A 236 -27.15 -16.90 -22.75
N GLN A 237 -28.02 -15.94 -22.46
CA GLN A 237 -28.87 -15.28 -23.45
C GLN A 237 -28.36 -13.88 -23.81
N ASN A 238 -27.34 -13.37 -23.11
CA ASN A 238 -26.78 -12.03 -23.28
C ASN A 238 -25.33 -12.10 -23.79
N ILE A 239 -25.17 -12.08 -25.12
CA ILE A 239 -23.88 -12.16 -25.77
C ILE A 239 -22.97 -10.98 -25.33
N SER A 240 -23.53 -9.78 -25.15
CA SER A 240 -22.78 -8.62 -24.70
C SER A 240 -22.21 -8.85 -23.29
N LEU A 241 -22.99 -9.42 -22.38
CA LEU A 241 -22.55 -9.76 -21.03
C LEU A 241 -21.49 -10.86 -21.04
N MET A 242 -21.68 -11.91 -21.87
CA MET A 242 -20.67 -12.98 -22.03
C MET A 242 -19.32 -12.40 -22.49
N ASN A 243 -19.35 -11.54 -23.50
CA ASN A 243 -18.16 -10.89 -24.04
C ASN A 243 -17.51 -9.94 -23.03
N LYS A 244 -18.31 -9.26 -22.19
CA LYS A 244 -17.81 -8.38 -21.15
C LYS A 244 -17.14 -9.16 -20.02
N LEU A 245 -17.76 -10.22 -19.55
CA LEU A 245 -17.26 -11.03 -18.43
C LEU A 245 -16.09 -11.93 -18.81
N LYS A 246 -16.00 -12.36 -20.07
CA LYS A 246 -14.97 -13.29 -20.59
C LYS A 246 -14.73 -14.47 -19.65
N MET A 247 -15.82 -15.09 -19.18
CA MET A 247 -15.76 -16.21 -18.23
C MET A 247 -14.77 -17.29 -18.65
N PHE A 248 -13.94 -17.74 -17.72
CA PHE A 248 -12.85 -18.68 -18.00
C PHE A 248 -12.98 -19.95 -17.13
N ASP A 249 -13.11 -21.09 -17.77
CA ASP A 249 -13.14 -22.38 -17.09
C ASP A 249 -11.77 -23.05 -17.13
N TRP A 250 -11.04 -22.94 -16.02
CA TRP A 250 -9.70 -23.51 -15.88
C TRP A 250 -9.64 -25.00 -16.18
N ASN A 251 -10.66 -25.76 -15.79
CA ASN A 251 -10.70 -27.21 -16.01
C ASN A 251 -10.96 -27.57 -17.47
N ALA A 252 -11.85 -26.83 -18.13
CA ALA A 252 -12.12 -27.04 -19.55
C ALA A 252 -10.91 -26.63 -20.42
N GLU A 253 -10.29 -25.51 -20.08
CA GLU A 253 -9.22 -24.91 -20.88
C GLU A 253 -7.85 -25.58 -20.69
N PHE A 254 -7.55 -26.07 -19.50
CA PHE A 254 -6.25 -26.70 -19.16
C PHE A 254 -6.39 -28.19 -18.71
N GLY A 255 -7.57 -28.81 -18.85
CA GLY A 255 -7.74 -30.23 -18.58
C GLY A 255 -7.49 -30.66 -17.14
N ASN A 256 -8.02 -29.94 -16.15
CA ASN A 256 -7.82 -30.13 -14.71
C ASN A 256 -6.34 -30.04 -14.27
N ARG A 257 -5.49 -29.40 -15.08
CA ARG A 257 -4.08 -29.19 -14.75
C ARG A 257 -3.96 -28.30 -13.51
N LYS A 258 -3.06 -28.67 -12.64
CA LYS A 258 -2.54 -27.84 -11.55
C LYS A 258 -1.16 -27.33 -11.94
N PHE A 259 -0.72 -26.28 -11.27
CA PHE A 259 0.55 -25.62 -11.57
C PHE A 259 1.53 -25.82 -10.43
N ASP A 260 2.81 -25.95 -10.76
CA ASP A 260 3.90 -26.08 -9.80
C ASP A 260 4.35 -24.70 -9.31
N ALA A 261 4.22 -23.69 -10.18
CA ALA A 261 4.44 -22.32 -9.80
C ALA A 261 3.40 -21.38 -10.44
N ILE A 262 3.02 -20.34 -9.67
CA ILE A 262 2.25 -19.21 -10.17
C ILE A 262 3.00 -17.94 -9.83
N ILE A 263 3.26 -17.11 -10.83
CA ILE A 263 4.00 -15.86 -10.73
C ILE A 263 3.15 -14.72 -11.31
N GLY A 264 3.46 -13.47 -10.98
CA GLY A 264 2.77 -12.35 -11.62
C GLY A 264 2.67 -11.09 -10.78
N ASN A 265 2.00 -10.10 -11.38
CA ASN A 265 1.61 -8.83 -10.77
C ASN A 265 0.09 -8.64 -10.94
N PRO A 266 -0.73 -9.11 -9.99
CA PRO A 266 -2.19 -8.99 -10.10
C PRO A 266 -2.65 -7.53 -10.01
N PRO A 267 -3.78 -7.14 -10.66
CA PRO A 267 -4.24 -5.76 -10.68
C PRO A 267 -4.68 -5.25 -9.30
N TYR A 268 -4.24 -4.02 -8.92
CA TYR A 268 -4.52 -3.35 -7.65
C TYR A 268 -5.78 -2.48 -7.75
N ILE A 269 -6.93 -3.11 -7.91
CA ILE A 269 -8.22 -2.44 -8.11
C ILE A 269 -9.09 -2.62 -6.87
N ARG A 270 -9.56 -1.52 -6.30
CA ARG A 270 -10.62 -1.57 -5.28
C ARG A 270 -11.91 -2.04 -5.93
N VAL A 271 -12.44 -3.17 -5.48
CA VAL A 271 -13.64 -3.78 -6.07
C VAL A 271 -14.84 -2.83 -6.00
N GLN A 272 -14.93 -1.96 -5.00
CA GLN A 272 -15.97 -0.93 -4.90
C GLN A 272 -15.98 0.04 -6.09
N ASN A 273 -14.84 0.34 -6.69
CA ASN A 273 -14.76 1.21 -7.87
C ASN A 273 -15.35 0.52 -9.11
N MET A 274 -15.33 -0.83 -9.14
CA MET A 274 -15.88 -1.62 -10.26
C MET A 274 -17.39 -1.40 -10.47
N VAL A 275 -18.12 -0.92 -9.47
CA VAL A 275 -19.55 -0.55 -9.60
C VAL A 275 -19.78 0.42 -10.74
N HIS A 276 -18.79 1.24 -11.10
CA HIS A 276 -18.92 2.25 -12.14
C HIS A 276 -18.71 1.71 -13.56
N TYR A 277 -17.95 0.60 -13.74
CA TYR A 277 -17.61 0.06 -15.07
C TYR A 277 -17.82 -1.44 -15.23
N SER A 278 -17.82 -2.22 -14.15
CA SER A 278 -18.08 -3.68 -14.17
C SER A 278 -18.93 -4.13 -12.97
N ARG A 279 -20.14 -3.58 -12.90
CA ARG A 279 -21.07 -3.83 -11.79
C ARG A 279 -21.42 -5.31 -11.66
N GLU A 280 -21.57 -6.00 -12.79
CA GLU A 280 -21.93 -7.41 -12.84
C GLU A 280 -20.86 -8.30 -12.18
N GLU A 281 -19.59 -8.00 -12.42
CA GLU A 281 -18.47 -8.67 -11.78
C GLU A 281 -18.41 -8.34 -10.28
N TYR A 282 -18.64 -7.05 -9.90
CA TYR A 282 -18.73 -6.63 -8.52
C TYR A 282 -19.82 -7.38 -7.75
N ASP A 283 -21.05 -7.40 -8.28
CA ASP A 283 -22.19 -8.03 -7.64
C ASP A 283 -21.97 -9.55 -7.48
N PHE A 284 -21.31 -10.19 -8.45
CA PHE A 284 -20.92 -11.61 -8.36
C PHE A 284 -19.91 -11.86 -7.24
N TYR A 285 -18.84 -11.07 -7.11
CA TYR A 285 -17.86 -11.25 -6.04
C TYR A 285 -18.46 -11.07 -4.65
N LYS A 286 -19.49 -10.24 -4.50
CA LYS A 286 -20.18 -9.98 -3.24
C LYS A 286 -21.34 -10.93 -2.95
N SER A 287 -21.70 -11.78 -3.89
CA SER A 287 -22.79 -12.73 -3.75
C SER A 287 -22.38 -13.99 -2.98
N ASP A 288 -23.38 -14.74 -2.49
CA ASP A 288 -23.19 -16.07 -1.89
C ASP A 288 -22.70 -17.12 -2.92
N TYR A 289 -22.69 -16.79 -4.21
CA TYR A 289 -22.18 -17.64 -5.28
C TYR A 289 -20.69 -17.42 -5.57
N SER A 290 -20.08 -16.42 -4.95
CA SER A 290 -18.65 -16.17 -5.06
C SER A 290 -17.84 -17.35 -4.52
N PRO A 291 -16.87 -17.87 -5.27
CA PRO A 291 -15.99 -18.93 -4.76
C PRO A 291 -14.89 -18.42 -3.81
N TYR A 292 -14.84 -17.11 -3.55
CA TYR A 292 -13.76 -16.46 -2.82
C TYR A 292 -14.14 -16.08 -1.39
N ALA A 293 -13.48 -16.70 -0.40
CA ALA A 293 -13.64 -16.34 1.01
C ALA A 293 -13.11 -14.92 1.28
N THR A 294 -12.06 -14.51 0.59
CA THR A 294 -11.50 -13.17 0.70
C THR A 294 -12.42 -12.05 0.19
N ALA A 295 -13.45 -12.38 -0.60
CA ALA A 295 -14.46 -11.42 -1.06
C ALA A 295 -15.45 -10.99 0.03
N GLN A 296 -15.57 -11.73 1.13
CA GLN A 296 -16.55 -11.53 2.20
C GLN A 296 -16.07 -10.45 3.21
N THR A 297 -15.81 -9.25 2.72
CA THR A 297 -15.40 -8.07 3.49
C THR A 297 -16.12 -6.82 2.99
N ASP A 298 -16.26 -5.76 3.81
CA ASP A 298 -16.90 -4.50 3.40
C ASP A 298 -16.15 -3.84 2.22
N THR A 299 -14.82 -3.86 2.29
CA THR A 299 -13.92 -3.30 1.26
C THR A 299 -12.95 -4.37 0.79
N LEU A 300 -12.68 -4.43 -0.51
CA LEU A 300 -11.89 -5.48 -1.13
C LEU A 300 -11.01 -4.90 -2.23
N ASP A 301 -9.76 -5.36 -2.29
CA ASP A 301 -8.87 -5.16 -3.44
C ASP A 301 -8.83 -6.44 -4.30
N LYS A 302 -8.84 -6.30 -5.61
CA LYS A 302 -8.95 -7.43 -6.56
C LYS A 302 -7.81 -8.44 -6.44
N TYR A 303 -6.59 -7.98 -6.08
CA TYR A 303 -5.44 -8.87 -5.90
C TYR A 303 -5.63 -9.91 -4.78
N TYR A 304 -6.52 -9.68 -3.79
CA TYR A 304 -6.85 -10.72 -2.79
C TYR A 304 -7.44 -11.96 -3.45
N LEU A 305 -8.33 -11.74 -4.43
CA LEU A 305 -8.97 -12.81 -5.18
C LEU A 305 -7.94 -13.57 -6.04
N PHE A 306 -6.96 -12.85 -6.62
CA PHE A 306 -5.89 -13.46 -7.40
C PHE A 306 -4.98 -14.33 -6.54
N ILE A 307 -4.66 -13.92 -5.30
CA ILE A 307 -3.90 -14.74 -4.35
C ILE A 307 -4.67 -16.02 -4.00
N GLU A 308 -5.95 -15.89 -3.61
CA GLU A 308 -6.80 -17.04 -3.29
C GLU A 308 -6.97 -17.98 -4.49
N LYS A 309 -7.18 -17.42 -5.68
CA LYS A 309 -7.28 -18.18 -6.93
C LYS A 309 -5.98 -18.90 -7.29
N GLY A 310 -4.86 -18.19 -7.19
CA GLY A 310 -3.54 -18.77 -7.43
C GLY A 310 -3.28 -19.97 -6.52
N LEU A 311 -3.47 -19.81 -5.21
CA LEU A 311 -3.32 -20.91 -4.25
C LEU A 311 -4.26 -22.09 -4.58
N ALA A 312 -5.46 -21.83 -5.09
CA ALA A 312 -6.40 -22.90 -5.48
C ALA A 312 -5.96 -23.65 -6.76
N LEU A 313 -5.16 -23.02 -7.62
CA LEU A 313 -4.67 -23.61 -8.87
C LEU A 313 -3.35 -24.37 -8.70
N LEU A 314 -2.63 -24.19 -7.59
CA LEU A 314 -1.36 -24.86 -7.33
C LEU A 314 -1.54 -26.35 -7.03
N ASN A 315 -0.51 -27.13 -7.39
CA ASN A 315 -0.21 -28.45 -6.83
C ASN A 315 0.07 -28.35 -5.33
N ASP A 316 0.04 -29.47 -4.62
CA ASP A 316 0.24 -29.49 -3.16
C ASP A 316 1.61 -28.92 -2.74
N ASP A 317 2.67 -29.21 -3.51
CA ASP A 317 4.02 -28.66 -3.28
C ASP A 317 4.29 -27.35 -4.04
N GLY A 318 3.25 -26.77 -4.63
CA GLY A 318 3.37 -25.61 -5.52
C GLY A 318 3.67 -24.31 -4.79
N MET A 319 4.29 -23.38 -5.53
CA MET A 319 4.73 -22.08 -5.06
C MET A 319 3.99 -20.94 -5.78
N LEU A 320 3.73 -19.83 -5.06
CA LEU A 320 3.20 -18.61 -5.63
C LEU A 320 4.12 -17.44 -5.30
N GLY A 321 4.51 -16.67 -6.32
CA GLY A 321 5.30 -15.46 -6.18
C GLY A 321 4.63 -14.26 -6.83
N TYR A 322 4.17 -13.31 -6.04
CA TYR A 322 3.49 -12.10 -6.51
C TYR A 322 4.14 -10.84 -5.96
N ILE A 323 4.12 -9.77 -6.77
CA ILE A 323 4.27 -8.43 -6.23
C ILE A 323 2.88 -7.88 -5.92
N VAL A 324 2.67 -7.38 -4.70
CA VAL A 324 1.37 -6.90 -4.23
C VAL A 324 1.53 -5.72 -3.27
N PRO A 325 0.51 -4.85 -3.11
CA PRO A 325 0.54 -3.84 -2.07
C PRO A 325 0.65 -4.46 -0.68
N HIS A 326 1.62 -4.01 0.12
CA HIS A 326 1.86 -4.55 1.45
C HIS A 326 0.78 -4.16 2.49
N LYS A 327 -0.06 -3.18 2.18
CA LYS A 327 -1.10 -2.66 3.08
C LYS A 327 -2.06 -3.72 3.63
N PHE A 328 -2.26 -4.86 2.93
CA PHE A 328 -3.13 -5.94 3.43
C PHE A 328 -2.69 -6.47 4.80
N MET A 329 -1.41 -6.33 5.14
CA MET A 329 -0.86 -6.77 6.41
C MET A 329 -1.47 -6.03 7.61
N ASN A 330 -1.82 -4.74 7.43
CA ASN A 330 -2.17 -3.85 8.54
C ASN A 330 -3.61 -3.32 8.50
N ILE A 331 -4.25 -3.23 7.31
CA ILE A 331 -5.59 -2.63 7.19
C ILE A 331 -6.72 -3.63 7.46
N LYS A 332 -7.88 -3.10 7.87
CA LYS A 332 -9.08 -3.90 8.18
C LYS A 332 -9.53 -4.76 7.00
N SER A 333 -9.49 -4.24 5.77
CA SER A 333 -9.93 -4.97 4.58
C SER A 333 -9.06 -6.19 4.26
N GLY A 334 -7.82 -6.25 4.74
CA GLY A 334 -6.92 -7.39 4.58
C GLY A 334 -7.20 -8.59 5.51
N ALA A 335 -8.11 -8.46 6.47
CA ALA A 335 -8.33 -9.47 7.51
C ALA A 335 -8.60 -10.88 6.94
N LYS A 336 -9.48 -10.98 5.93
CA LYS A 336 -9.80 -12.29 5.32
C LYS A 336 -8.63 -12.91 4.55
N LEU A 337 -7.81 -12.08 3.91
CA LEU A 337 -6.59 -12.57 3.27
C LEU A 337 -5.58 -13.04 4.33
N ARG A 338 -5.38 -12.27 5.40
CA ARG A 338 -4.52 -12.69 6.52
C ARG A 338 -5.00 -13.99 7.18
N GLU A 339 -6.32 -14.13 7.42
CA GLU A 339 -6.91 -15.38 7.93
C GLU A 339 -6.59 -16.57 7.02
N LEU A 340 -6.74 -16.40 5.70
CA LEU A 340 -6.44 -17.43 4.71
C LEU A 340 -4.96 -17.85 4.76
N LEU A 341 -4.05 -16.86 4.70
CA LEU A 341 -2.61 -17.11 4.63
C LEU A 341 -2.05 -17.68 5.94
N ALA A 342 -2.49 -17.14 7.08
CA ALA A 342 -2.06 -17.62 8.40
C ALA A 342 -2.69 -18.98 8.74
N GLY A 343 -3.97 -19.19 8.42
CA GLY A 343 -4.68 -20.44 8.73
C GLY A 343 -4.09 -21.67 8.05
N ASN A 344 -3.49 -21.51 6.90
CA ASN A 344 -2.80 -22.59 6.14
C ASN A 344 -1.27 -22.48 6.22
N ALA A 345 -0.72 -21.53 7.00
CA ALA A 345 0.71 -21.27 7.11
C ALA A 345 1.41 -21.10 5.71
N ASN A 346 0.70 -20.47 4.77
CA ASN A 346 1.17 -20.40 3.38
C ASN A 346 2.36 -19.47 3.16
N VAL A 347 2.60 -18.48 4.04
CA VAL A 347 3.69 -17.52 3.86
C VAL A 347 5.03 -18.23 3.99
N LYS A 348 5.89 -18.09 2.96
CA LYS A 348 7.26 -18.59 2.96
C LYS A 348 8.27 -17.46 3.09
N LYS A 349 8.10 -16.39 2.30
CA LYS A 349 8.99 -15.23 2.34
C LYS A 349 8.27 -13.96 1.95
N ILE A 350 8.65 -12.86 2.56
CA ILE A 350 8.18 -11.51 2.23
C ILE A 350 9.40 -10.62 2.03
N TRP A 351 9.52 -9.96 0.88
CA TRP A 351 10.42 -8.84 0.69
C TRP A 351 9.61 -7.54 0.80
N HIS A 352 9.78 -6.84 1.92
CA HIS A 352 9.04 -5.63 2.24
C HIS A 352 9.81 -4.38 1.80
N PHE A 353 9.31 -3.66 0.81
CA PHE A 353 10.00 -2.52 0.21
C PHE A 353 9.83 -1.20 0.97
N GLY A 354 9.16 -1.22 2.13
CA GLY A 354 8.97 -0.01 2.93
C GLY A 354 8.27 1.10 2.13
N THR A 355 8.95 2.24 2.01
CA THR A 355 8.50 3.39 1.23
C THR A 355 9.15 3.49 -0.15
N HIS A 356 9.95 2.51 -0.55
CA HIS A 356 10.51 2.47 -1.90
C HIS A 356 9.41 2.23 -2.94
N GLN A 357 9.42 3.07 -3.97
CA GLN A 357 8.45 2.99 -5.07
C GLN A 357 9.05 2.16 -6.21
N VAL A 358 8.51 0.96 -6.41
CA VAL A 358 8.86 0.10 -7.55
C VAL A 358 8.34 0.68 -8.86
N PHE A 359 7.23 1.40 -8.79
CA PHE A 359 6.51 1.97 -9.94
C PHE A 359 6.56 3.49 -9.87
N GLU A 360 7.22 4.13 -10.86
CA GLU A 360 7.54 5.57 -10.84
C GLU A 360 6.29 6.48 -10.77
N ASP A 361 5.19 6.09 -11.42
CA ASP A 361 3.97 6.89 -11.51
C ASP A 361 2.93 6.58 -10.43
N ARG A 362 3.27 5.80 -9.39
CA ARG A 362 2.30 5.36 -8.38
C ARG A 362 2.80 5.52 -6.95
N SER A 363 1.87 5.95 -6.10
CA SER A 363 2.07 6.03 -4.65
C SER A 363 1.78 4.72 -3.90
N THR A 364 1.75 3.57 -4.59
CA THR A 364 1.46 2.27 -3.98
C THR A 364 2.74 1.61 -3.53
N TYR A 365 2.87 1.38 -2.23
CA TYR A 365 3.99 0.65 -1.65
C TYR A 365 3.71 -0.85 -1.69
N THR A 366 4.68 -1.61 -2.18
CA THR A 366 4.54 -3.02 -2.48
C THR A 366 5.48 -3.90 -1.67
N CYS A 367 5.25 -5.20 -1.75
CA CYS A 367 6.15 -6.26 -1.30
C CYS A 367 6.15 -7.40 -2.31
N ILE A 368 7.21 -8.18 -2.35
CA ILE A 368 7.16 -9.50 -2.97
C ILE A 368 6.64 -10.47 -1.91
N LEU A 369 5.61 -11.21 -2.27
CA LEU A 369 4.97 -12.22 -1.43
C LEU A 369 5.19 -13.60 -2.04
N VAL A 370 5.98 -14.42 -1.38
CA VAL A 370 6.24 -15.81 -1.78
C VAL A 370 5.46 -16.74 -0.85
N LEU A 371 4.60 -17.56 -1.43
CA LEU A 371 3.73 -18.49 -0.71
C LEU A 371 4.03 -19.93 -1.11
N SER A 372 3.90 -20.85 -0.16
CA SER A 372 3.89 -22.31 -0.40
C SER A 372 2.49 -22.86 -0.17
N LYS A 373 2.02 -23.72 -1.06
CA LYS A 373 0.72 -24.38 -0.93
C LYS A 373 0.66 -25.33 0.26
N GLN A 374 1.72 -26.07 0.49
CA GLN A 374 1.82 -27.08 1.55
C GLN A 374 1.79 -26.46 2.96
N GLY A 375 2.11 -25.18 3.07
CA GLY A 375 2.33 -24.52 4.35
C GLY A 375 3.79 -24.66 4.84
N ASN A 376 4.13 -23.89 5.86
CA ASN A 376 5.49 -23.79 6.38
C ASN A 376 5.48 -23.83 7.91
N GLU A 377 6.55 -24.30 8.53
CA GLU A 377 6.72 -24.21 9.99
C GLU A 377 7.15 -22.81 10.40
N GLU A 378 7.93 -22.15 9.53
CA GLU A 378 8.45 -20.79 9.70
C GLU A 378 8.46 -20.04 8.37
N PHE A 379 8.56 -18.72 8.43
CA PHE A 379 8.69 -17.85 7.26
C PHE A 379 9.72 -16.75 7.49
N GLN A 380 10.19 -16.18 6.40
CA GLN A 380 11.17 -15.10 6.41
C GLN A 380 10.57 -13.77 5.97
N ILE A 381 11.05 -12.68 6.56
CA ILE A 381 10.78 -11.33 6.08
C ILE A 381 12.08 -10.53 6.01
N GLY A 382 12.34 -9.91 4.85
CA GLY A 382 13.42 -8.95 4.64
C GLY A 382 12.84 -7.55 4.46
N PHE A 383 13.34 -6.59 5.23
CA PHE A 383 13.03 -5.17 5.07
C PHE A 383 14.14 -4.52 4.25
N ILE A 384 13.81 -4.06 3.05
CA ILE A 384 14.80 -3.49 2.14
C ILE A 384 15.16 -2.08 2.59
N GLN A 385 16.39 -1.92 3.07
CA GLN A 385 16.97 -0.65 3.53
C GLN A 385 17.67 0.07 2.38
N ASP A 386 18.57 -0.62 1.67
CA ASP A 386 19.25 -0.12 0.48
C ASP A 386 18.64 -0.74 -0.77
N TRP A 387 17.87 0.08 -1.50
CA TRP A 387 17.20 -0.33 -2.72
C TRP A 387 18.18 -0.72 -3.83
N ASN A 388 19.26 0.03 -4.00
CA ASN A 388 20.22 -0.22 -5.06
C ASN A 388 21.04 -1.50 -4.81
N GLN A 389 21.43 -1.74 -3.57
CA GLN A 389 22.10 -2.96 -3.19
C GLN A 389 21.19 -4.17 -3.39
N PHE A 390 19.95 -4.12 -2.94
CA PHE A 390 18.98 -5.19 -3.16
C PHE A 390 18.78 -5.54 -4.63
N LEU A 391 18.72 -4.54 -5.51
CA LEU A 391 18.61 -4.76 -6.95
C LEU A 391 19.87 -5.35 -7.58
N PHE A 392 21.03 -5.19 -6.94
CA PHE A 392 22.32 -5.64 -7.46
C PHE A 392 22.62 -7.09 -7.08
N ASP A 393 22.51 -7.45 -5.81
CA ASP A 393 22.92 -8.76 -5.28
C ASP A 393 21.74 -9.61 -4.75
N HIS A 394 20.52 -9.05 -4.75
CA HIS A 394 19.28 -9.68 -4.24
C HIS A 394 19.44 -10.15 -2.77
N ASP A 395 20.44 -9.59 -2.06
CA ASP A 395 20.72 -9.96 -0.68
C ASP A 395 20.23 -8.84 0.26
N SER A 396 19.59 -9.26 1.32
CA SER A 396 19.20 -8.41 2.44
C SER A 396 18.98 -9.32 3.63
N GLU A 397 19.29 -8.85 4.82
CA GLU A 397 19.04 -9.59 6.05
C GLU A 397 17.55 -9.92 6.20
N CYS A 398 17.29 -11.21 6.45
CA CYS A 398 15.95 -11.70 6.68
C CYS A 398 15.77 -12.12 8.14
N ILE A 399 14.67 -11.69 8.74
CA ILE A 399 14.25 -12.17 10.06
C ILE A 399 13.34 -13.37 9.85
N THR A 400 13.58 -14.45 10.60
CA THR A 400 12.75 -15.66 10.56
C THR A 400 11.78 -15.67 11.71
N TYR A 401 10.52 -15.96 11.43
CA TYR A 401 9.44 -16.07 12.41
C TYR A 401 8.75 -17.44 12.31
N PRO A 402 8.29 -18.03 13.43
CA PRO A 402 7.39 -19.17 13.38
C PRO A 402 6.11 -18.83 12.59
N ALA A 403 5.57 -19.77 11.84
CA ALA A 403 4.33 -19.53 11.07
C ALA A 403 3.15 -19.09 11.96
N ALA A 404 3.11 -19.54 13.21
CA ALA A 404 2.09 -19.15 14.19
C ALA A 404 2.18 -17.69 14.65
N TYR A 405 3.26 -16.98 14.32
CA TYR A 405 3.44 -15.55 14.65
C TYR A 405 2.40 -14.66 13.96
N ILE A 406 1.97 -15.01 12.75
CA ILE A 406 0.96 -14.28 12.00
C ILE A 406 -0.43 -14.90 12.18
N SER A 407 -1.47 -14.05 12.12
CA SER A 407 -2.86 -14.45 12.27
C SER A 407 -3.77 -13.61 11.39
N GLY A 408 -5.09 -13.72 11.55
CA GLY A 408 -6.06 -12.80 10.91
C GLY A 408 -5.98 -11.35 11.43
N GLN A 409 -5.32 -11.13 12.58
CA GLN A 409 -5.07 -9.78 13.09
C GLN A 409 -4.03 -9.04 12.26
N PRO A 410 -3.92 -7.71 12.35
CA PRO A 410 -2.84 -6.96 11.69
C PRO A 410 -1.47 -7.53 12.05
N TRP A 411 -0.64 -7.74 11.02
CA TRP A 411 0.72 -8.25 11.20
C TRP A 411 1.64 -7.12 11.65
N SER A 412 2.49 -7.43 12.61
CA SER A 412 3.46 -6.49 13.19
C SER A 412 4.77 -7.25 13.36
N PHE A 413 5.77 -6.89 12.59
CA PHE A 413 7.07 -7.57 12.60
C PHE A 413 8.02 -6.81 13.53
N LEU A 414 8.18 -7.32 14.74
CA LEU A 414 9.05 -6.78 15.77
C LEU A 414 10.21 -7.74 16.02
N PRO A 415 11.39 -7.28 16.47
CA PRO A 415 12.44 -8.16 16.93
C PRO A 415 11.92 -9.16 17.97
N GLN A 416 12.38 -10.40 17.89
CA GLN A 416 11.84 -11.50 18.72
C GLN A 416 12.02 -11.26 20.23
N ASN A 417 13.13 -10.66 20.64
CA ASN A 417 13.39 -10.23 22.02
C ASN A 417 12.31 -9.25 22.50
N ILE A 418 11.97 -8.23 21.70
CA ILE A 418 10.90 -7.26 22.04
C ILE A 418 9.54 -7.97 22.18
N VAL A 419 9.23 -8.93 21.29
CA VAL A 419 7.99 -9.70 21.37
C VAL A 419 7.93 -10.47 22.69
N THR A 420 9.01 -11.18 23.04
CA THR A 420 9.09 -11.96 24.28
C THR A 420 8.90 -11.08 25.51
N HIS A 421 9.57 -9.94 25.58
CA HIS A 421 9.42 -8.99 26.69
C HIS A 421 8.01 -8.42 26.80
N LEU A 422 7.38 -8.08 25.66
CA LEU A 422 6.01 -7.59 25.66
C LEU A 422 5.00 -8.66 26.13
N GLU A 423 5.22 -9.93 25.81
CA GLU A 423 4.40 -11.04 26.29
C GLU A 423 4.56 -11.24 27.82
N GLU A 424 5.77 -11.13 28.34
CA GLU A 424 6.06 -11.24 29.77
C GLU A 424 5.39 -10.13 30.60
N ILE A 425 5.41 -8.89 30.12
CA ILE A 425 4.80 -7.75 30.81
C ILE A 425 3.31 -7.55 30.50
N ALA A 426 2.75 -8.26 29.53
CA ALA A 426 1.35 -8.11 29.11
C ALA A 426 0.33 -8.15 30.27
N PRO A 427 0.50 -9.01 31.33
CA PRO A 427 -0.40 -9.03 32.50
C PRO A 427 -0.41 -7.70 33.28
N SER A 428 0.69 -6.94 33.23
CA SER A 428 0.83 -5.64 33.90
C SER A 428 0.41 -4.45 33.04
N CYS A 429 0.07 -4.68 31.76
CA CYS A 429 -0.31 -3.65 30.82
C CYS A 429 -1.81 -3.63 30.55
N VAL A 430 -2.30 -2.43 30.21
CA VAL A 430 -3.66 -2.22 29.73
C VAL A 430 -3.62 -1.44 28.41
N ALA A 431 -4.64 -1.61 27.56
CA ALA A 431 -4.73 -0.81 26.35
C ALA A 431 -4.87 0.69 26.70
N LEU A 432 -4.19 1.58 25.98
CA LEU A 432 -4.29 3.03 26.19
C LEU A 432 -5.74 3.49 26.27
N SER A 433 -6.61 2.96 25.41
CA SER A 433 -8.04 3.29 25.37
C SER A 433 -8.81 2.95 26.67
N SER A 434 -8.24 2.18 27.57
CA SER A 434 -8.85 1.93 28.90
C SER A 434 -8.62 3.10 29.88
N LEU A 435 -7.53 3.84 29.71
CA LEU A 435 -7.14 4.97 30.57
C LEU A 435 -7.57 6.32 30.02
N VAL A 436 -7.73 6.45 28.70
CA VAL A 436 -7.95 7.72 28.03
C VAL A 436 -9.09 7.67 27.01
N ASP A 437 -9.64 8.84 26.71
CA ASP A 437 -10.52 9.08 25.58
C ASP A 437 -9.73 9.75 24.45
N ILE A 438 -9.67 9.11 23.29
CA ILE A 438 -9.06 9.65 22.09
C ILE A 438 -10.13 10.35 21.23
N PHE A 439 -9.92 11.63 20.91
CA PHE A 439 -10.87 12.45 20.17
C PHE A 439 -10.22 13.13 18.95
N VAL A 440 -11.04 13.43 17.96
CA VAL A 440 -10.66 14.19 16.76
C VAL A 440 -10.87 15.67 16.99
N GLY A 441 -10.22 16.50 16.16
CA GLY A 441 -10.43 17.95 16.18
C GLY A 441 -11.85 18.39 15.80
N LEU A 442 -12.09 19.68 15.79
CA LEU A 442 -13.35 20.24 15.37
C LEU A 442 -13.64 19.95 13.90
N GLN A 443 -14.87 19.63 13.60
CA GLN A 443 -15.34 19.39 12.23
C GLN A 443 -16.19 20.55 11.73
N THR A 444 -15.54 21.59 11.25
CA THR A 444 -16.23 22.79 10.73
C THR A 444 -16.92 22.51 9.39
N SER A 445 -16.42 21.56 8.61
CA SER A 445 -16.76 21.30 7.21
C SER A 445 -16.54 22.53 6.30
N ALA A 446 -15.76 23.50 6.77
CA ALA A 446 -15.40 24.70 6.04
C ALA A 446 -14.18 25.40 6.70
N ASP A 447 -13.12 24.64 6.99
CA ASP A 447 -11.93 25.11 7.70
C ASP A 447 -11.37 26.40 7.10
N GLN A 448 -11.36 26.53 5.77
CA GLN A 448 -10.92 27.74 5.05
C GLN A 448 -11.74 29.02 5.37
N ILE A 449 -12.92 28.90 6.01
CA ILE A 449 -13.76 30.02 6.42
C ILE A 449 -13.61 30.28 7.91
N TYR A 450 -13.52 29.22 8.72
CA TYR A 450 -13.46 29.35 10.17
C TYR A 450 -12.05 29.61 10.71
N ILE A 451 -11.00 29.13 10.04
CA ILE A 451 -9.62 29.36 10.44
C ILE A 451 -9.13 30.67 9.85
N ILE A 452 -8.65 31.56 10.73
CA ILE A 452 -8.19 32.91 10.40
C ILE A 452 -6.72 33.03 10.75
N HIS A 453 -5.93 33.47 9.78
CA HIS A 453 -4.54 33.87 9.99
C HIS A 453 -4.53 35.38 10.17
N ALA A 454 -4.10 35.85 11.33
CA ALA A 454 -4.08 37.27 11.63
C ALA A 454 -2.85 37.92 10.98
N ASP A 455 -3.05 39.01 10.25
CA ASP A 455 -1.96 39.87 9.76
C ASP A 455 -1.44 40.77 10.87
N HIS A 456 -2.36 41.33 11.67
CA HIS A 456 -2.08 42.06 12.90
C HIS A 456 -3.28 42.00 13.85
N GLU A 457 -3.08 42.42 15.08
CA GLU A 457 -4.11 42.45 16.12
C GLU A 457 -3.96 43.64 17.07
N ASP A 458 -5.08 44.09 17.63
CA ASP A 458 -5.15 45.05 18.73
C ASP A 458 -5.77 44.38 19.97
N GLU A 459 -6.18 45.14 20.96
CA GLU A 459 -6.81 44.62 22.20
C GLU A 459 -8.11 43.89 21.95
N SER A 460 -8.92 44.31 20.98
CA SER A 460 -10.31 43.88 20.75
C SER A 460 -10.49 43.02 19.50
N TYR A 461 -9.69 43.23 18.48
CA TYR A 461 -9.86 42.66 17.16
C TYR A 461 -8.61 41.97 16.63
N ILE A 462 -8.80 41.00 15.73
CA ILE A 462 -7.81 40.58 14.75
C ILE A 462 -8.15 41.13 13.38
N TYR A 463 -7.14 41.36 12.56
CA TYR A 463 -7.26 41.85 11.18
C TYR A 463 -6.64 40.85 10.22
N SER A 464 -7.31 40.63 9.09
CA SER A 464 -6.84 39.70 8.07
C SER A 464 -7.42 40.06 6.70
N HIS A 465 -6.95 39.42 5.62
CA HIS A 465 -7.44 39.61 4.27
C HIS A 465 -8.10 38.33 3.74
N ASP A 466 -9.19 38.50 2.99
CA ASP A 466 -9.80 37.40 2.28
C ASP A 466 -9.01 37.03 1.01
N LYS A 467 -9.44 35.97 0.32
CA LYS A 467 -8.78 35.52 -0.93
C LYS A 467 -8.82 36.53 -2.07
N GLN A 468 -9.65 37.58 -1.96
CA GLN A 468 -9.76 38.70 -2.88
C GLN A 468 -8.92 39.92 -2.44
N GLY A 469 -8.18 39.80 -1.36
CA GLY A 469 -7.35 40.87 -0.79
C GLY A 469 -8.13 41.95 -0.06
N ARG A 470 -9.40 41.70 0.31
CA ARG A 470 -10.22 42.64 1.08
C ARG A 470 -9.95 42.46 2.56
N GLU A 471 -9.59 43.54 3.24
CA GLU A 471 -9.39 43.54 4.68
C GLU A 471 -10.71 43.31 5.43
N PHE A 472 -10.65 42.47 6.47
CA PHE A 472 -11.72 42.28 7.42
C PHE A 472 -11.15 42.21 8.84
N LYS A 473 -12.03 42.44 9.83
CA LYS A 473 -11.68 42.27 11.25
C LYS A 473 -12.70 41.40 11.96
N ILE A 474 -12.27 40.75 13.03
CA ILE A 474 -13.12 39.88 13.85
C ILE A 474 -12.84 40.15 15.32
N GLU A 475 -13.87 40.13 16.12
CA GLU A 475 -13.83 40.29 17.57
C GLU A 475 -13.06 39.12 18.22
N LYS A 476 -12.10 39.44 19.10
CA LYS A 476 -11.33 38.41 19.83
C LYS A 476 -12.20 37.54 20.73
N GLY A 477 -13.34 38.05 21.20
CA GLY A 477 -14.25 37.34 22.11
C GLY A 477 -14.86 36.06 21.52
N ILE A 478 -15.02 36.01 20.18
CA ILE A 478 -15.54 34.81 19.48
C ILE A 478 -14.41 33.87 18.98
N LEU A 479 -13.19 34.33 19.09
CA LEU A 479 -12.03 33.58 18.59
C LEU A 479 -11.42 32.68 19.66
N ARG A 480 -10.89 31.54 19.21
CA ARG A 480 -10.02 30.69 20.00
C ARG A 480 -8.67 30.57 19.29
N LYS A 481 -7.59 30.50 20.05
CA LYS A 481 -6.26 30.19 19.50
C LYS A 481 -6.30 28.80 18.87
N SER A 482 -5.73 28.65 17.68
CA SER A 482 -5.71 27.37 16.97
C SER A 482 -4.36 27.09 16.34
N ILE A 483 -4.15 25.80 16.03
CA ILE A 483 -3.02 25.32 15.24
C ILE A 483 -3.52 24.85 13.88
N TYR A 484 -2.77 25.22 12.85
CA TYR A 484 -3.01 24.82 11.48
C TYR A 484 -1.69 24.62 10.77
N ASP A 485 -1.51 23.44 10.15
CA ASP A 485 -0.31 23.06 9.37
C ASP A 485 1.02 23.44 10.11
N THR A 486 1.17 22.96 11.32
CA THR A 486 2.33 23.22 12.17
C THR A 486 2.90 21.95 12.75
N GLN A 487 4.20 21.95 13.02
CA GLN A 487 4.88 20.85 13.69
C GLN A 487 4.73 20.97 15.21
N LEU A 488 4.46 19.85 15.85
CA LEU A 488 4.49 19.69 17.29
C LEU A 488 5.81 19.02 17.69
N VAL A 489 6.37 19.48 18.81
CA VAL A 489 7.62 18.94 19.37
C VAL A 489 7.33 18.49 20.80
N SER A 490 7.67 17.24 21.11
CA SER A 490 7.45 16.64 22.43
C SER A 490 7.96 17.53 23.56
N TYR A 491 7.17 17.67 24.62
CA TYR A 491 7.46 18.46 25.81
C TYR A 491 7.60 19.98 25.60
N GLU A 492 7.30 20.51 24.40
CA GLU A 492 7.21 21.96 24.19
C GLU A 492 5.78 22.46 24.40
N LYS A 493 5.66 23.76 24.68
CA LYS A 493 4.34 24.41 24.71
C LYS A 493 3.82 24.57 23.28
N ILE A 494 2.56 24.25 23.05
CA ILE A 494 1.91 24.46 21.74
C ILE A 494 1.88 25.95 21.43
N LYS A 495 2.42 26.32 20.26
CA LYS A 495 2.37 27.68 19.74
C LYS A 495 1.25 27.78 18.72
N ALA A 496 0.17 28.46 19.09
CA ALA A 496 -0.88 28.78 18.16
C ALA A 496 -0.34 29.66 17.01
N ASN A 497 -0.70 29.31 15.78
CA ASN A 497 -0.31 30.05 14.58
C ASN A 497 -1.53 30.59 13.80
N SER A 498 -2.71 30.39 14.34
CA SER A 498 -3.99 30.82 13.76
C SER A 498 -5.04 31.04 14.84
N TYR A 499 -6.18 31.53 14.42
CA TYR A 499 -7.39 31.64 15.22
C TYR A 499 -8.52 30.89 14.53
N ILE A 500 -9.48 30.41 15.32
CA ILE A 500 -10.73 29.85 14.79
C ILE A 500 -11.93 30.61 15.29
N ILE A 501 -12.86 30.94 14.41
CA ILE A 501 -14.16 31.46 14.81
C ILE A 501 -14.90 30.33 15.53
N PHE A 502 -15.17 30.50 16.83
CA PHE A 502 -15.77 29.50 17.69
C PHE A 502 -17.17 30.00 18.16
N PRO A 503 -18.24 29.78 17.37
CA PRO A 503 -19.54 30.41 17.61
C PRO A 503 -20.34 29.72 18.75
N TYR A 504 -19.63 29.25 19.78
CA TYR A 504 -20.22 28.56 20.92
C TYR A 504 -19.78 29.19 22.23
N LYS A 505 -20.68 29.23 23.18
CA LYS A 505 -20.45 29.59 24.59
C LYS A 505 -20.66 28.36 25.49
N GLU A 506 -20.08 28.40 26.66
CA GLU A 506 -20.30 27.39 27.67
C GLU A 506 -21.51 27.77 28.55
N VAL A 507 -22.45 26.84 28.68
CA VAL A 507 -23.59 26.95 29.58
C VAL A 507 -23.72 25.63 30.36
N ASN A 508 -23.51 25.71 31.65
CA ASN A 508 -23.56 24.50 32.54
C ASN A 508 -22.67 23.34 32.03
N GLY A 509 -21.45 23.60 31.62
CA GLY A 509 -20.49 22.63 31.12
C GLY A 509 -20.80 22.05 29.72
N ARG A 510 -21.71 22.68 28.99
CA ARG A 510 -22.12 22.28 27.63
C ARG A 510 -21.91 23.38 26.61
N PRO A 511 -21.44 23.04 25.39
CA PRO A 511 -21.38 24.00 24.30
C PRO A 511 -22.79 24.37 23.81
N VAL A 512 -23.08 25.64 23.75
CA VAL A 512 -24.32 26.20 23.23
C VAL A 512 -23.97 27.18 22.13
N LEU A 513 -24.57 27.02 20.95
CA LEU A 513 -24.41 27.95 19.84
C LEU A 513 -24.95 29.33 20.22
N TYR A 514 -24.21 30.40 19.91
CA TYR A 514 -24.73 31.75 20.01
C TYR A 514 -25.99 31.92 19.13
N SER A 515 -27.01 32.63 19.62
CA SER A 515 -28.14 33.00 18.78
C SER A 515 -27.75 34.08 17.76
N LEU A 516 -28.51 34.24 16.69
CA LEU A 516 -28.26 35.31 15.71
C LEU A 516 -28.34 36.71 16.36
N VAL A 517 -29.18 36.88 17.39
CA VAL A 517 -29.30 38.14 18.14
C VAL A 517 -27.97 38.41 18.90
N GLU A 518 -27.47 37.43 19.62
CA GLU A 518 -26.17 37.56 20.32
C GLU A 518 -25.03 37.79 19.32
N MET A 519 -25.01 37.04 18.21
CA MET A 519 -24.00 37.25 17.15
C MET A 519 -24.06 38.67 16.57
N SER A 520 -25.26 39.22 16.36
CA SER A 520 -25.40 40.56 15.81
C SER A 520 -25.06 41.67 16.82
N THR A 521 -25.21 41.41 18.13
CA THR A 521 -24.97 42.37 19.20
C THR A 521 -23.51 42.34 19.66
N ASP A 522 -22.99 41.14 19.93
CA ASP A 522 -21.69 40.96 20.57
C ASP A 522 -20.54 40.77 19.57
N PHE A 523 -20.86 40.21 18.37
CA PHE A 523 -19.88 39.84 17.35
C PHE A 523 -20.31 40.23 15.93
N PRO A 524 -20.67 41.53 15.69
CA PRO A 524 -21.20 41.98 14.39
C PRO A 524 -20.22 41.80 13.23
N TYR A 525 -18.91 41.92 13.44
CA TYR A 525 -17.93 41.73 12.37
C TYR A 525 -17.72 40.24 12.03
N ALA A 526 -17.71 39.36 13.02
CA ALA A 526 -17.70 37.92 12.77
C ALA A 526 -18.97 37.47 12.01
N LEU A 527 -20.15 37.98 12.39
CA LEU A 527 -21.38 37.67 11.69
C LEU A 527 -21.39 38.21 10.25
N ALA A 528 -20.89 39.41 10.03
CA ALA A 528 -20.76 40.00 8.69
C ALA A 528 -19.84 39.18 7.82
N TYR A 529 -18.68 38.78 8.35
CA TYR A 529 -17.72 37.89 7.69
C TYR A 529 -18.35 36.56 7.31
N LEU A 530 -18.96 35.84 8.25
CA LEU A 530 -19.62 34.54 7.98
C LEU A 530 -20.76 34.68 6.98
N THR A 531 -21.52 35.81 7.02
CA THR A 531 -22.59 36.09 6.08
C THR A 531 -22.08 36.27 4.65
N ALA A 532 -20.92 36.89 4.47
CA ALA A 532 -20.30 37.00 3.14
C ALA A 532 -20.00 35.63 2.51
N TYR A 533 -19.77 34.60 3.34
CA TYR A 533 -19.54 33.21 2.90
C TYR A 533 -20.77 32.31 3.02
N ARG A 534 -21.96 32.86 3.29
CA ARG A 534 -23.19 32.10 3.57
C ARG A 534 -23.49 31.06 2.48
N THR A 535 -23.38 31.41 1.21
CA THR A 535 -23.64 30.48 0.09
C THR A 535 -22.81 29.22 0.17
N LYS A 536 -21.51 29.34 0.54
CA LYS A 536 -20.62 28.18 0.72
C LYS A 536 -20.96 27.41 1.99
N LEU A 537 -21.28 28.08 3.07
CA LEU A 537 -21.67 27.45 4.34
C LEU A 537 -23.01 26.70 4.20
N ASP A 538 -23.92 27.18 3.36
CA ASP A 538 -25.20 26.53 3.06
C ASP A 538 -25.03 25.24 2.21
N GLN A 539 -23.95 25.09 1.47
CA GLN A 539 -23.67 23.89 0.68
C GLN A 539 -23.08 22.71 1.50
N ARG A 540 -22.71 22.96 2.76
CA ARG A 540 -22.14 21.90 3.62
C ARG A 540 -23.18 20.84 3.96
N ASN A 541 -22.74 19.60 4.06
CA ASN A 541 -23.54 18.52 4.63
C ASN A 541 -23.63 18.68 6.15
N MET A 542 -24.64 19.38 6.61
CA MET A 542 -24.91 19.69 8.01
C MET A 542 -26.30 19.20 8.39
N PRO A 543 -26.42 18.07 9.15
CA PRO A 543 -27.73 17.60 9.63
C PRO A 543 -28.43 18.62 10.53
N GLY A 544 -29.70 18.83 10.33
CA GLY A 544 -30.51 19.76 11.15
C GLY A 544 -30.23 21.26 10.93
N ARG A 545 -29.67 21.62 9.76
CA ARG A 545 -29.43 23.03 9.40
C ARG A 545 -30.74 23.81 9.29
N THR A 546 -30.73 25.01 9.86
CA THR A 546 -31.84 26.00 9.81
C THR A 546 -31.27 27.37 9.46
N ASN A 547 -32.16 28.35 9.30
CA ASN A 547 -31.78 29.76 9.13
C ASN A 547 -31.21 30.40 10.41
N GLU A 548 -31.31 29.75 11.54
CA GLU A 548 -30.80 30.24 12.84
C GLU A 548 -29.45 29.65 13.22
N ASN A 549 -29.09 28.47 12.67
CA ASN A 549 -27.85 27.76 13.03
C ASN A 549 -26.89 27.57 11.86
N TRP A 550 -27.09 28.21 10.73
CA TRP A 550 -26.29 28.02 9.50
C TRP A 550 -24.80 28.28 9.67
N PHE A 551 -24.40 29.03 10.68
CA PHE A 551 -23.00 29.35 11.03
C PHE A 551 -22.43 28.38 12.09
N ALA A 552 -23.13 27.35 12.49
CA ALA A 552 -22.59 26.30 13.35
C ALA A 552 -21.56 25.43 12.59
N PHE A 553 -20.73 24.70 13.30
CA PHE A 553 -19.85 23.73 12.68
C PHE A 553 -20.66 22.62 12.00
N GLY A 554 -20.07 21.99 10.97
CA GLY A 554 -20.75 20.93 10.22
C GLY A 554 -21.13 19.72 11.08
N ARG A 555 -20.37 19.45 12.14
CA ARG A 555 -20.68 18.44 13.15
C ARG A 555 -20.33 18.95 14.54
N SER A 556 -21.13 18.54 15.53
CA SER A 556 -21.00 18.98 16.93
C SER A 556 -20.01 18.16 17.77
N GLN A 557 -19.47 17.08 17.20
CA GLN A 557 -18.52 16.23 17.96
C GLN A 557 -17.26 17.01 18.35
N SER A 558 -16.69 16.66 19.49
CA SER A 558 -15.49 17.26 20.08
C SER A 558 -15.60 18.71 20.57
N ILE A 559 -16.66 19.48 20.28
CA ILE A 559 -16.77 20.89 20.72
C ILE A 559 -16.59 21.00 22.25
N ARG A 560 -17.19 20.08 23.03
CA ARG A 560 -17.07 20.07 24.47
C ARG A 560 -15.63 19.95 24.96
N ARG A 561 -14.80 19.21 24.23
CA ARG A 561 -13.40 18.94 24.61
C ARG A 561 -12.53 20.24 24.61
N PHE A 562 -12.99 21.27 23.89
CA PHE A 562 -12.29 22.56 23.80
C PHE A 562 -12.89 23.65 24.70
N LEU A 563 -13.73 23.31 25.65
CA LEU A 563 -14.26 24.27 26.62
C LEU A 563 -13.39 24.36 27.87
N SER A 564 -12.96 23.23 28.40
CA SER A 564 -12.13 23.17 29.61
C SER A 564 -11.42 21.82 29.71
N GLY A 565 -10.34 21.75 30.45
CA GLY A 565 -9.57 20.51 30.67
C GLY A 565 -8.11 20.62 30.30
N GLU A 566 -7.46 19.48 30.25
CA GLU A 566 -6.08 19.33 29.78
C GLU A 566 -6.01 18.15 28.80
N HIS A 567 -5.16 18.29 27.79
CA HIS A 567 -5.07 17.32 26.71
C HIS A 567 -3.62 16.99 26.37
N LEU A 568 -3.41 15.81 25.75
CA LEU A 568 -2.27 15.60 24.86
C LEU A 568 -2.73 15.77 23.43
N VAL A 569 -1.95 16.48 22.64
CA VAL A 569 -2.21 16.69 21.19
C VAL A 569 -1.05 16.11 20.41
N TRP A 570 -1.35 15.43 19.30
CA TRP A 570 -0.30 14.88 18.42
C TRP A 570 -0.68 14.94 16.95
N PRO A 571 0.30 15.01 16.03
CA PRO A 571 0.05 14.94 14.59
C PRO A 571 -0.27 13.50 14.17
N VAL A 572 -1.30 13.32 13.34
CA VAL A 572 -1.70 11.99 12.82
C VAL A 572 -0.66 11.43 11.84
N LEU A 573 0.05 12.30 11.12
CA LEU A 573 1.17 11.94 10.26
C LEU A 573 2.44 12.57 10.82
N SER A 574 3.43 11.76 11.19
CA SER A 574 4.68 12.21 11.78
C SER A 574 5.79 11.20 11.47
N THR A 575 7.03 11.66 11.50
CA THR A 575 8.23 10.81 11.41
C THR A 575 8.63 10.24 12.78
N SER A 576 8.03 10.76 13.86
CA SER A 576 8.28 10.33 15.23
C SER A 576 7.09 10.64 16.13
N SER A 577 7.04 10.02 17.30
CA SER A 577 6.07 10.31 18.35
C SER A 577 6.26 11.74 18.87
N ASN A 578 5.21 12.55 18.83
CA ASN A 578 5.19 13.92 19.28
C ASN A 578 3.89 14.24 20.02
N TYR A 579 3.74 13.65 21.23
CA TYR A 579 2.60 13.89 22.10
C TYR A 579 2.91 15.10 22.99
N VAL A 580 2.12 16.16 22.82
CA VAL A 580 2.38 17.47 23.44
C VAL A 580 1.24 17.83 24.40
N TYR A 581 1.59 18.24 25.61
CA TYR A 581 0.64 18.66 26.63
C TYR A 581 0.07 20.05 26.32
N ASP A 582 -1.25 20.17 26.43
CA ASP A 582 -2.00 21.43 26.25
C ASP A 582 -2.96 21.66 27.43
N ASN A 583 -2.77 22.80 28.10
CA ASN A 583 -3.69 23.34 29.09
C ASN A 583 -4.19 24.74 28.72
N ASP A 584 -3.79 25.27 27.57
CA ASP A 584 -4.24 26.55 27.03
C ASP A 584 -5.48 26.43 26.14
N MET A 585 -6.01 25.22 25.99
CA MET A 585 -7.18 24.89 25.16
C MET A 585 -6.99 25.34 23.70
N VAL A 586 -5.82 25.05 23.15
CA VAL A 586 -5.52 25.34 21.74
C VAL A 586 -6.39 24.43 20.86
N VAL A 587 -7.14 25.05 19.98
CA VAL A 587 -8.07 24.35 19.10
C VAL A 587 -7.36 23.82 17.86
N PHE A 588 -7.77 22.66 17.39
CA PHE A 588 -7.38 22.11 16.11
C PHE A 588 -8.61 21.54 15.39
N THR A 589 -8.56 21.55 14.06
CA THR A 589 -9.60 20.96 13.22
C THR A 589 -9.21 19.57 12.79
N GLY A 590 -10.19 18.73 12.46
CA GLY A 590 -9.93 17.42 11.93
C GLY A 590 -11.13 16.50 11.96
N GLY A 591 -11.23 15.65 10.94
CA GLY A 591 -12.12 14.49 10.88
C GLY A 591 -11.35 13.20 11.08
N GLY A 592 -11.85 12.06 10.59
CA GLY A 592 -11.19 10.76 10.69
C GLY A 592 -9.77 10.69 10.09
N ASN A 593 -9.39 11.64 9.22
CA ASN A 593 -8.07 11.83 8.64
C ASN A 593 -7.55 13.26 8.87
N GLY A 594 -7.94 13.88 9.99
CA GLY A 594 -7.50 15.24 10.33
C GLY A 594 -6.03 15.28 10.72
N PRO A 595 -5.39 16.48 10.68
CA PRO A 595 -3.95 16.61 10.94
C PRO A 595 -3.58 16.31 12.40
N PHE A 596 -4.48 16.52 13.35
CA PHE A 596 -4.23 16.33 14.78
C PHE A 596 -5.34 15.56 15.47
N TYR A 597 -4.97 14.81 16.50
CA TYR A 597 -5.88 14.18 17.46
C TYR A 597 -5.53 14.63 18.88
N GLY A 598 -6.48 14.43 19.80
CA GLY A 598 -6.31 14.73 21.22
C GLY A 598 -6.62 13.53 22.11
N ILE A 599 -5.96 13.53 23.28
CA ILE A 599 -6.20 12.59 24.39
C ILE A 599 -6.70 13.40 25.59
N GLU A 600 -7.74 12.90 26.23
CA GLU A 600 -8.22 13.35 27.55
C GLU A 600 -8.20 12.15 28.50
N MET A 601 -7.74 12.35 29.74
CA MET A 601 -7.74 11.30 30.77
C MET A 601 -9.16 10.93 31.17
N LYS A 602 -9.45 9.65 31.33
CA LYS A 602 -10.73 9.21 31.93
C LYS A 602 -10.73 9.50 33.41
N THR A 603 -11.91 9.83 33.95
CA THR A 603 -12.09 10.07 35.37
C THR A 603 -11.80 8.86 36.25
N THR A 604 -11.72 7.66 35.68
CA THR A 604 -11.41 6.41 36.32
C THR A 604 -9.91 6.09 36.38
N ALA A 605 -9.09 6.80 35.58
CA ALA A 605 -7.65 6.64 35.58
C ALA A 605 -7.03 7.36 36.79
N GLN A 606 -6.07 6.72 37.44
CA GLN A 606 -5.29 7.30 38.52
C GLN A 606 -3.93 7.82 38.05
N GLU A 607 -3.50 7.35 36.90
CA GLU A 607 -2.25 7.77 36.24
C GLU A 607 -2.32 9.23 35.81
N SER A 608 -1.19 9.92 35.93
CA SER A 608 -1.05 11.31 35.47
C SER A 608 -1.01 11.39 33.95
N ILE A 609 -1.55 12.46 33.36
CA ILE A 609 -1.42 12.77 31.95
C ILE A 609 0.06 12.89 31.51
N PHE A 610 0.96 13.36 32.41
CA PHE A 610 2.39 13.44 32.18
C PHE A 610 3.06 12.07 32.10
N TYR A 611 2.57 11.10 32.90
CA TYR A 611 2.99 9.70 32.78
C TYR A 611 2.62 9.13 31.40
N ILE A 612 1.38 9.32 30.99
CA ILE A 612 0.91 8.90 29.65
C ILE A 612 1.72 9.60 28.54
N GLN A 613 2.03 10.90 28.68
CA GLN A 613 2.87 11.64 27.74
C GLN A 613 4.28 11.04 27.63
N ALA A 614 4.89 10.70 28.76
CA ALA A 614 6.22 10.08 28.77
C ALA A 614 6.24 8.74 28.04
N VAL A 615 5.30 7.85 28.40
CA VAL A 615 5.20 6.52 27.81
C VAL A 615 4.93 6.62 26.29
N LEU A 616 4.03 7.49 25.87
CA LEU A 616 3.70 7.65 24.43
C LEU A 616 4.84 8.27 23.61
N ASN A 617 5.73 9.05 24.21
CA ASN A 617 6.91 9.60 23.56
C ASN A 617 8.15 8.70 23.66
N HIS A 618 8.02 7.52 24.28
CA HIS A 618 9.10 6.57 24.45
C HIS A 618 9.35 5.78 23.14
N TRP A 619 10.61 5.42 22.88
CA TRP A 619 11.02 4.70 21.66
C TRP A 619 10.25 3.38 21.43
N LEU A 620 9.93 2.63 22.50
CA LEU A 620 9.18 1.38 22.41
C LEU A 620 7.78 1.61 21.82
N MET A 621 7.07 2.65 22.26
CA MET A 621 5.74 2.98 21.71
C MET A 621 5.81 3.42 20.27
N GLU A 622 6.85 4.17 19.91
CA GLU A 622 7.14 4.53 18.52
C GLU A 622 7.38 3.30 17.65
N LEU A 623 8.21 2.36 18.11
CA LEU A 623 8.46 1.09 17.44
C LEU A 623 7.16 0.30 17.23
N LEU A 624 6.31 0.22 18.26
CA LEU A 624 5.01 -0.46 18.18
C LEU A 624 4.06 0.21 17.18
N VAL A 625 4.07 1.54 17.09
CA VAL A 625 3.28 2.25 16.08
C VAL A 625 3.84 1.99 14.69
N LYS A 626 5.14 2.15 14.49
CA LYS A 626 5.81 1.93 13.19
C LYS A 626 5.57 0.53 12.65
N SER A 627 5.65 -0.50 13.50
CA SER A 627 5.44 -1.89 13.11
C SER A 627 4.01 -2.21 12.61
N ARG A 628 3.02 -1.37 12.94
CA ARG A 628 1.60 -1.56 12.61
C ARG A 628 1.04 -0.49 11.68
N ALA A 629 1.66 0.68 11.63
CA ALA A 629 1.16 1.82 10.90
C ALA A 629 1.40 1.71 9.39
N SER A 630 0.59 2.42 8.62
CA SER A 630 0.88 2.66 7.21
C SER A 630 2.00 3.68 7.10
N THR A 631 3.02 3.37 6.31
CA THR A 631 4.12 4.28 5.99
C THR A 631 3.78 5.15 4.79
N PHE A 632 4.37 6.35 4.74
CA PHE A 632 4.20 7.32 3.67
C PHE A 632 5.57 7.87 3.26
N ARG A 633 5.64 8.47 2.06
CA ARG A 633 6.88 9.05 1.52
C ARG A 633 7.52 10.02 2.53
N GLY A 634 8.84 9.93 2.71
CA GLY A 634 9.62 10.75 3.64
C GLY A 634 9.55 10.25 5.08
N ASP A 635 9.42 8.93 5.27
CA ASP A 635 9.41 8.23 6.56
C ASP A 635 8.30 8.66 7.53
N TYR A 636 7.21 9.23 6.98
CA TYR A 636 6.03 9.51 7.77
C TYR A 636 5.24 8.26 8.08
N TYR A 637 4.73 8.15 9.30
CA TYR A 637 3.86 7.08 9.76
C TYR A 637 2.51 7.62 10.18
N SER A 638 1.47 6.77 10.06
CA SER A 638 0.15 7.11 10.58
C SER A 638 0.06 6.80 12.07
N HIS A 639 -0.01 7.83 12.89
CA HIS A 639 -0.34 7.74 14.32
C HIS A 639 -1.86 7.82 14.53
N GLY A 640 -2.64 7.18 13.66
CA GLY A 640 -4.09 7.18 13.74
C GLY A 640 -4.63 6.44 14.96
N LYS A 641 -5.84 6.79 15.37
CA LYS A 641 -6.50 6.24 16.56
C LYS A 641 -6.47 4.70 16.62
N GLN A 642 -6.63 4.01 15.49
CA GLN A 642 -6.63 2.55 15.42
C GLN A 642 -5.30 1.91 15.85
N PHE A 643 -4.18 2.60 15.69
CA PHE A 643 -2.86 2.13 16.09
C PHE A 643 -2.54 2.50 17.53
N ILE A 644 -2.93 3.73 17.94
CA ILE A 644 -2.61 4.28 19.26
C ILE A 644 -3.48 3.67 20.36
N ALA A 645 -4.78 3.45 20.11
CA ALA A 645 -5.74 3.01 21.13
C ALA A 645 -5.40 1.67 21.80
N THR A 646 -4.64 0.82 21.11
CA THR A 646 -4.25 -0.53 21.56
C THR A 646 -2.84 -0.59 22.13
N LEU A 647 -2.12 0.52 22.22
CA LEU A 647 -0.78 0.53 22.80
C LEU A 647 -0.81 0.01 24.25
N PRO A 648 0.14 -0.87 24.62
CA PRO A 648 0.19 -1.43 25.97
C PRO A 648 0.79 -0.41 26.94
N ILE A 649 -0.04 0.13 27.82
CA ILE A 649 0.39 1.04 28.86
C ILE A 649 0.57 0.26 30.16
N TYR A 650 1.77 0.31 30.72
CA TYR A 650 2.02 -0.30 32.03
C TYR A 650 1.13 0.36 33.06
N LYS A 651 0.25 -0.44 33.70
CA LYS A 651 -0.70 0.04 34.69
C LYS A 651 -0.02 0.11 36.05
N ILE A 652 0.07 1.30 36.60
CA ILE A 652 0.67 1.51 37.92
C ILE A 652 -0.20 0.89 39.02
N ASP A 653 0.40 0.05 39.86
CA ASP A 653 -0.23 -0.39 41.09
C ASP A 653 -0.01 0.69 42.18
N PHE A 654 -1.04 1.49 42.43
CA PHE A 654 -1.01 2.55 43.43
C PHE A 654 -0.98 2.05 44.89
N GLU A 655 -1.09 0.77 45.11
CA GLU A 655 -0.84 0.14 46.42
C GLU A 655 0.65 -0.25 46.60
N ASN A 656 1.41 -0.33 45.51
CA ASN A 656 2.83 -0.64 45.50
C ASN A 656 3.69 0.65 45.64
N PRO A 657 4.37 0.89 46.78
CA PRO A 657 5.15 2.13 46.98
C PRO A 657 6.28 2.33 45.95
N VAL A 658 6.83 1.23 45.43
CA VAL A 658 7.92 1.29 44.46
C VAL A 658 7.39 1.82 43.11
N GLU A 659 6.27 1.33 42.63
CA GLU A 659 5.65 1.77 41.39
C GLU A 659 5.13 3.20 41.49
N VAL A 660 4.54 3.56 42.65
CA VAL A 660 4.14 4.96 42.93
C VAL A 660 5.33 5.90 42.90
N ALA A 661 6.48 5.47 43.45
CA ALA A 661 7.70 6.28 43.40
C ALA A 661 8.20 6.47 41.94
N LYS A 662 8.24 5.41 41.14
CA LYS A 662 8.59 5.47 39.72
C LYS A 662 7.62 6.38 38.92
N HIS A 663 6.32 6.20 39.13
CA HIS A 663 5.31 7.08 38.50
C HIS A 663 5.55 8.55 38.84
N ARG A 664 5.78 8.88 40.12
CA ARG A 664 6.09 10.27 40.54
C ARG A 664 7.36 10.78 39.91
N GLN A 665 8.43 9.97 39.87
CA GLN A 665 9.70 10.32 39.25
C GLN A 665 9.53 10.66 37.77
N ILE A 666 8.78 9.85 37.01
CA ILE A 666 8.47 10.10 35.59
C ILE A 666 7.74 11.43 35.44
N VAL A 667 6.71 11.69 36.24
CA VAL A 667 5.92 12.93 36.21
C VAL A 667 6.81 14.17 36.46
N GLU A 668 7.67 14.10 37.50
CA GLU A 668 8.58 15.18 37.84
C GLU A 668 9.61 15.45 36.72
N MET A 669 10.17 14.39 36.11
CA MET A 669 11.09 14.53 34.97
C MET A 669 10.43 15.19 33.77
N VAL A 670 9.20 14.78 33.40
CA VAL A 670 8.46 15.40 32.30
C VAL A 670 8.22 16.88 32.55
N GLN A 671 7.75 17.24 33.73
CA GLN A 671 7.51 18.64 34.09
C GLN A 671 8.79 19.47 34.07
N ASN A 672 9.91 18.87 34.51
CA ASN A 672 11.24 19.54 34.47
C ASN A 672 11.72 19.75 33.02
N ILE A 673 11.57 18.73 32.13
CA ILE A 673 11.90 18.88 30.69
C ILE A 673 11.08 20.01 30.09
N MET A 674 9.75 20.04 30.35
CA MET A 674 8.87 21.11 29.84
C MET A 674 9.31 22.49 30.31
N GLN A 675 9.69 22.63 31.58
CA GLN A 675 10.19 23.88 32.13
C GLN A 675 11.51 24.30 31.45
N LEU A 676 12.45 23.36 31.30
CA LEU A 676 13.74 23.66 30.65
C LEU A 676 13.58 24.02 29.18
N LYS A 677 12.67 23.35 28.45
CA LYS A 677 12.33 23.71 27.05
C LYS A 677 11.71 25.09 26.95
N SER A 678 10.88 25.50 27.91
CA SER A 678 10.35 26.86 27.97
C SER A 678 11.45 27.90 28.19
N GLN A 679 12.45 27.61 29.07
CA GLN A 679 13.62 28.43 29.26
C GLN A 679 14.51 28.48 28.01
N LEU A 680 14.68 27.35 27.32
CA LEU A 680 15.46 27.26 26.09
C LEU A 680 14.90 28.17 24.99
N ALA A 681 13.58 28.24 24.86
CA ALA A 681 12.89 29.10 23.89
C ALA A 681 13.17 30.60 24.14
N SER A 682 13.48 30.98 25.37
CA SER A 682 13.81 32.37 25.79
C SER A 682 15.28 32.57 26.16
N ALA A 683 16.15 31.62 25.82
CA ALA A 683 17.56 31.67 26.21
C ALA A 683 18.30 32.90 25.61
N PRO A 684 18.98 33.71 26.42
CA PRO A 684 19.51 35.00 26.00
C PRO A 684 20.75 34.89 25.11
N ASN A 685 21.47 33.76 25.13
CA ASN A 685 22.71 33.57 24.37
C ASN A 685 22.98 32.06 24.10
N ALA A 686 23.92 31.81 23.19
CA ALA A 686 24.29 30.46 22.78
C ALA A 686 24.80 29.58 23.93
N ALA A 687 25.64 30.14 24.85
CA ALA A 687 26.18 29.38 25.98
C ALA A 687 25.07 28.87 26.91
N ARG A 688 24.08 29.72 27.23
CA ARG A 688 22.91 29.28 28.02
C ARG A 688 22.07 28.27 27.30
N ARG A 689 21.91 28.41 25.98
CA ARG A 689 21.20 27.45 25.14
C ARG A 689 21.85 26.08 25.22
N THR A 690 23.16 25.97 25.00
CA THR A 690 23.89 24.68 25.05
C THR A 690 23.78 24.02 26.42
N VAL A 691 23.87 24.79 27.53
CA VAL A 691 23.70 24.23 28.89
C VAL A 691 22.30 23.65 29.08
N LEU A 692 21.26 24.36 28.59
CA LEU A 692 19.88 23.87 28.69
C LEU A 692 19.64 22.62 27.80
N GLU A 693 20.19 22.60 26.60
CA GLU A 693 20.12 21.46 25.68
C GLU A 693 20.74 20.19 26.30
N HIS A 694 21.96 20.32 26.88
CA HIS A 694 22.60 19.21 27.59
C HIS A 694 21.80 18.75 28.82
N SER A 695 21.21 19.66 29.57
CA SER A 695 20.39 19.31 30.73
C SER A 695 19.11 18.57 30.31
N ILE A 696 18.45 19.00 29.23
CA ILE A 696 17.29 18.36 28.67
C ILE A 696 17.65 16.96 28.18
N ALA A 697 18.76 16.82 27.45
CA ALA A 697 19.21 15.53 26.94
C ALA A 697 19.47 14.53 28.09
N ALA A 698 20.19 14.96 29.15
CA ALA A 698 20.48 14.12 30.31
C ALA A 698 19.18 13.63 31.00
N ILE A 699 18.23 14.53 31.28
CA ILE A 699 16.98 14.16 31.93
C ILE A 699 16.13 13.25 31.00
N ASN A 700 16.17 13.46 29.70
CA ASN A 700 15.43 12.61 28.75
C ASN A 700 16.02 11.20 28.69
N THR A 701 17.34 11.06 28.77
CA THR A 701 17.99 9.75 28.90
C THR A 701 17.56 9.05 30.19
N ASP A 702 17.59 9.75 31.32
CA ASP A 702 17.15 9.19 32.62
C ASP A 702 15.66 8.81 32.57
N LEU A 703 14.81 9.60 31.93
CA LEU A 703 13.38 9.31 31.73
C LEU A 703 13.17 8.02 30.94
N ASN A 704 13.89 7.87 29.84
CA ASN A 704 13.83 6.65 29.02
C ASN A 704 14.30 5.43 29.83
N ASN A 705 15.40 5.53 30.56
CA ASN A 705 15.89 4.43 31.41
C ASN A 705 14.85 3.98 32.46
N VAL A 706 14.13 4.91 33.08
CA VAL A 706 13.08 4.56 34.06
C VAL A 706 11.90 3.86 33.38
N ILE A 707 11.57 4.23 32.15
CA ILE A 707 10.52 3.58 31.36
C ILE A 707 11.02 2.23 30.84
N ASP A 708 12.27 2.13 30.37
CA ASP A 708 12.89 0.86 29.99
C ASP A 708 12.85 -0.15 31.12
N GLU A 709 13.15 0.26 32.35
CA GLU A 709 13.02 -0.58 33.55
C GLU A 709 11.57 -1.03 33.82
N LEU A 710 10.56 -0.19 33.55
CA LEU A 710 9.16 -0.58 33.71
C LEU A 710 8.74 -1.64 32.68
N TYR A 711 9.20 -1.49 31.45
CA TYR A 711 8.90 -2.39 30.36
C TYR A 711 9.89 -3.55 30.22
N GLN A 712 10.93 -3.60 31.07
CA GLN A 712 11.98 -4.63 31.07
C GLN A 712 12.65 -4.77 29.68
N VAL A 713 12.89 -3.66 29.00
CA VAL A 713 13.52 -3.58 27.68
C VAL A 713 14.81 -2.77 27.73
N GLU A 714 15.72 -3.01 26.80
CA GLU A 714 16.94 -2.23 26.64
C GLU A 714 16.95 -1.54 25.27
N SER A 715 17.24 -0.25 25.22
CA SER A 715 17.25 0.53 23.98
C SER A 715 18.32 0.07 22.97
N GLN A 716 19.37 -0.63 23.40
CA GLN A 716 20.41 -1.20 22.53
C GLN A 716 19.97 -2.44 21.76
N GLU A 717 18.85 -3.09 22.14
CA GLU A 717 18.35 -4.30 21.49
C GLU A 717 17.68 -4.04 20.12
N VAL A 718 17.55 -2.78 19.72
CA VAL A 718 16.90 -2.39 18.46
C VAL A 718 17.93 -2.05 17.36
N GLU A 719 19.21 -1.90 17.70
CA GLU A 719 20.28 -1.59 16.75
C GLU A 719 20.97 -2.86 16.17
N GLU A 720 20.69 -4.04 16.69
CA GLU A 720 21.08 -5.34 16.12
C GLU A 720 19.87 -5.98 15.39
#